data_6ca28c6bd037cffbcf17bb08a22575c2
#
_entry.id   6ca28c6bd037cffbcf17bb08a22575c2
#
_cell.length_a   1.000
_cell.length_b   1.000
_cell.length_c   1.000
_cell.angle_alpha   90.00
_cell.angle_beta   90.00
_cell.angle_gamma   90.00
#
_symmetry.space_group_name_H-M   'P 1'
#
loop_
_entity.id
_entity.type
_entity.pdbx_description
1 polymer ?
#
loop_
_entity_poly.entity_id
_entity_poly.type
_entity_poly.pdbx_seq_one_letter_code
_entity_poly.pdbx_strand_id
1 'polypeptide(L)'
;MKGRLLDAVPLSSLTGVGAALSNKLAKINLHTVQDLLLHLPLRYEDRTHLYPIGELLPGVYATVEGEVLNCNISFGGRRMMTCQISDGSGILTMRFFNFNAAMKNSLATGRRVLAYGEAKRGKYGAEMIHPEYRVQGDLSTPELQETLTPVYPTTEGVKQATLRKLTDQALDLLDTSAIEELLPPELSQGMMTLPEALRTLHRPPPTLQLSDLETGQHPAQRRLILEELLAHNLSMLALRAGAQRFHAQPLSANDALKNKLLAALPFKPTGAQARVVAEIERDMALDVPMMRLVQGDVGSGKTLVAALAALRAVAHGKQVALMAPTELLAEQHANNFRNWFAPLGIEVGWLAGKQKGKARLAQQEAIASGQVQMIVGTHAIFQEQVQFNGLALVIIDEQHRFGVHQRLALWEKGQQQGFHPHQLIMTATPIPRTLAMTAYADLDTSVIDELPPGRTPVTTVAIPDTRRIDIIDRVRHACMTEGRQAYWVCTLIEESELLEAQAAEATWEELKLALPELNVGLVHGRMKPAEKQAVMTSFKQGELHLLVATTVIEVGVDVPNASLMIIENPERLGLAQLHQLRGRVGRGAVASHCVLLYKTPLSKTAQIRLQVLRDSNDGFVIAQKDLEIRGPGELLGTRQTGNAEFKVANLLRDQAMIPEVQRLARHIHERYPQQAKALIERWMPETERYSNA
;
A
#
# COMPACT_ATOMS: atom_id res chain seq x y z
N MET A 1 24.21 -8.46 -39.91
CA MET A 1 24.66 -7.75 -38.71
C MET A 1 23.65 -8.05 -37.62
N LYS A 2 24.04 -8.63 -36.47
CA LYS A 2 23.13 -8.72 -35.32
C LYS A 2 22.80 -7.30 -34.91
N GLY A 3 21.54 -6.91 -34.97
CA GLY A 3 21.07 -5.60 -34.54
C GLY A 3 21.50 -5.31 -33.10
N ARG A 4 21.85 -4.07 -32.81
CA ARG A 4 22.19 -3.64 -31.46
C ARG A 4 20.96 -3.78 -30.56
N LEU A 5 21.10 -4.37 -29.38
CA LEU A 5 19.99 -4.49 -28.41
C LEU A 5 19.59 -3.10 -27.88
N LEU A 6 18.29 -2.86 -27.78
CA LEU A 6 17.74 -1.54 -27.40
C LEU A 6 17.95 -1.18 -25.93
N ASP A 7 18.27 -2.13 -25.08
CA ASP A 7 18.70 -1.92 -23.69
C ASP A 7 20.08 -1.26 -23.57
N ALA A 8 20.91 -1.40 -24.61
CA ALA A 8 22.23 -0.79 -24.71
C ALA A 8 22.23 0.55 -25.50
N VAL A 9 21.11 0.99 -26.04
CA VAL A 9 20.98 2.25 -26.79
C VAL A 9 20.53 3.36 -25.84
N PRO A 10 21.40 4.36 -25.54
CA PRO A 10 21.03 5.45 -24.64
C PRO A 10 20.03 6.40 -25.31
N LEU A 11 19.14 7.02 -24.52
CA LEU A 11 18.16 8.00 -25.02
C LEU A 11 18.83 9.24 -25.67
N SER A 12 20.04 9.57 -25.28
CA SER A 12 20.82 10.66 -25.88
C SER A 12 21.13 10.45 -27.37
N SER A 13 20.97 9.24 -27.89
CA SER A 13 21.10 8.93 -29.31
C SER A 13 19.88 9.36 -30.14
N LEU A 14 18.75 9.62 -29.52
CA LEU A 14 17.54 10.09 -30.20
C LEU A 14 17.61 11.57 -30.52
N THR A 15 17.04 11.93 -31.68
CA THR A 15 17.00 13.33 -32.11
C THR A 15 16.19 14.20 -31.16
N GLY A 16 16.79 15.26 -30.66
CA GLY A 16 16.17 16.21 -29.75
C GLY A 16 16.45 15.93 -28.26
N VAL A 17 17.23 14.90 -27.94
CA VAL A 17 17.64 14.60 -26.57
C VAL A 17 19.02 15.18 -26.28
N GLY A 18 19.07 16.41 -25.77
CA GLY A 18 20.27 16.99 -25.20
C GLY A 18 20.43 16.68 -23.72
N ALA A 19 21.57 17.09 -23.12
CA ALA A 19 21.89 16.82 -21.73
C ALA A 19 20.81 17.25 -20.74
N ALA A 20 20.19 18.42 -20.95
CA ALA A 20 19.13 18.92 -20.07
C ALA A 20 17.87 18.05 -20.09
N LEU A 21 17.46 17.55 -21.28
CA LEU A 21 16.31 16.65 -21.40
C LEU A 21 16.66 15.26 -20.86
N SER A 22 17.86 14.75 -21.14
CA SER A 22 18.34 13.47 -20.61
C SER A 22 18.29 13.44 -19.07
N ASN A 23 18.73 14.51 -18.42
CA ASN A 23 18.67 14.63 -16.96
C ASN A 23 17.22 14.65 -16.41
N LYS A 24 16.27 15.22 -17.16
CA LYS A 24 14.86 15.21 -16.77
C LYS A 24 14.23 13.84 -16.95
N LEU A 25 14.55 13.14 -18.05
CA LEU A 25 14.09 11.77 -18.31
C LEU A 25 14.65 10.79 -17.27
N ALA A 26 15.90 10.97 -16.84
CA ALA A 26 16.51 10.17 -15.78
C ALA A 26 15.75 10.26 -14.43
N LYS A 27 15.06 11.39 -14.14
CA LYS A 27 14.22 11.52 -12.94
C LYS A 27 13.01 10.59 -12.90
N ILE A 28 12.60 10.09 -14.05
CA ILE A 28 11.54 9.09 -14.21
C ILE A 28 12.10 7.75 -14.70
N ASN A 29 13.37 7.48 -14.38
CA ASN A 29 14.08 6.24 -14.68
C ASN A 29 14.11 5.86 -16.16
N LEU A 30 14.17 6.84 -17.06
CA LEU A 30 14.32 6.63 -18.50
C LEU A 30 15.76 6.93 -18.92
N HIS A 31 16.53 5.89 -19.21
CA HIS A 31 17.95 5.98 -19.60
C HIS A 31 18.22 5.45 -21.00
N THR A 32 17.50 4.39 -21.40
CA THR A 32 17.68 3.68 -22.65
C THR A 32 16.43 3.73 -23.53
N VAL A 33 16.57 3.35 -24.80
CA VAL A 33 15.43 3.22 -25.71
C VAL A 33 14.47 2.13 -25.23
N GLN A 34 14.97 1.04 -24.65
CA GLN A 34 14.14 0.02 -24.05
C GLN A 34 13.30 0.57 -22.88
N ASP A 35 13.87 1.40 -22.01
CA ASP A 35 13.13 2.03 -20.92
C ASP A 35 11.98 2.89 -21.44
N LEU A 36 12.22 3.63 -22.53
CA LEU A 36 11.19 4.45 -23.15
C LEU A 36 10.08 3.61 -23.77
N LEU A 37 10.40 2.48 -24.41
CA LEU A 37 9.41 1.56 -24.96
C LEU A 37 8.58 0.86 -23.86
N LEU A 38 9.17 0.63 -22.69
CA LEU A 38 8.46 0.08 -21.52
C LEU A 38 7.80 1.17 -20.67
N HIS A 39 7.94 2.45 -21.02
CA HIS A 39 7.22 3.56 -20.42
C HIS A 39 5.85 3.72 -21.08
N LEU A 40 4.90 2.92 -20.64
CA LEU A 40 3.60 2.76 -21.29
C LEU A 40 2.65 3.93 -21.04
N PRO A 41 1.71 4.20 -21.95
CA PRO A 41 0.70 5.23 -21.74
C PRO A 41 -0.22 4.91 -20.55
N LEU A 42 -0.58 5.95 -19.80
CA LEU A 42 -1.58 5.88 -18.73
C LEU A 42 -3.00 5.80 -19.28
N ARG A 43 -3.25 6.48 -20.40
CA ARG A 43 -4.54 6.57 -21.06
C ARG A 43 -4.36 7.00 -22.50
N TYR A 44 -5.45 6.95 -23.26
CA TYR A 44 -5.48 7.36 -24.67
C TYR A 44 -6.54 8.44 -24.89
N GLU A 45 -6.27 9.30 -25.86
CA GLU A 45 -7.19 10.32 -26.32
C GLU A 45 -7.55 10.03 -27.77
N ASP A 46 -8.85 10.04 -28.07
CA ASP A 46 -9.30 9.89 -29.45
C ASP A 46 -9.23 11.24 -30.18
N ARG A 47 -8.24 11.37 -31.06
CA ARG A 47 -8.04 12.53 -31.93
C ARG A 47 -8.19 12.15 -33.41
N THR A 48 -8.80 11.00 -33.66
CA THR A 48 -8.93 10.44 -35.03
C THR A 48 -10.16 10.97 -35.75
N HIS A 49 -11.08 11.64 -35.06
CA HIS A 49 -12.33 12.16 -35.61
C HIS A 49 -12.46 13.67 -35.38
N LEU A 50 -13.05 14.35 -36.37
CA LEU A 50 -13.50 15.74 -36.23
C LEU A 50 -14.91 15.78 -35.72
N TYR A 51 -15.12 16.60 -34.68
CA TYR A 51 -16.44 16.90 -34.15
C TYR A 51 -16.92 18.27 -34.66
N PRO A 52 -18.19 18.36 -35.13
CA PRO A 52 -18.78 19.67 -35.43
C PRO A 52 -18.81 20.53 -34.16
N ILE A 53 -18.40 21.78 -34.26
CA ILE A 53 -18.36 22.71 -33.12
C ILE A 53 -19.76 22.90 -32.52
N GLY A 54 -20.81 22.90 -33.36
CA GLY A 54 -22.20 23.05 -32.91
C GLY A 54 -22.74 21.84 -32.11
N GLU A 55 -22.11 20.69 -32.20
CA GLU A 55 -22.52 19.46 -31.51
C GLU A 55 -21.70 19.17 -30.24
N LEU A 56 -20.77 20.05 -29.86
CA LEU A 56 -19.93 19.86 -28.71
C LEU A 56 -20.73 19.90 -27.41
N LEU A 57 -20.63 18.82 -26.62
CA LEU A 57 -21.22 18.74 -25.29
C LEU A 57 -20.18 19.10 -24.21
N PRO A 58 -20.55 19.82 -23.16
CA PRO A 58 -19.66 20.15 -22.04
C PRO A 58 -19.09 18.89 -21.38
N GLY A 59 -17.77 18.91 -21.11
CA GLY A 59 -17.04 17.80 -20.48
C GLY A 59 -16.49 16.77 -21.49
N VAL A 60 -16.79 16.89 -22.79
CA VAL A 60 -16.27 16.02 -23.83
C VAL A 60 -14.93 16.55 -24.35
N TYR A 61 -13.94 15.69 -24.47
CA TYR A 61 -12.70 15.98 -25.18
C TYR A 61 -12.90 15.71 -26.66
N ALA A 62 -12.64 16.72 -27.48
CA ALA A 62 -12.91 16.61 -28.92
C ALA A 62 -11.82 17.33 -29.76
N THR A 63 -11.61 16.79 -30.96
CA THR A 63 -10.85 17.46 -32.01
C THR A 63 -11.83 18.21 -32.89
N VAL A 64 -11.59 19.50 -33.07
CA VAL A 64 -12.39 20.38 -33.94
C VAL A 64 -11.50 21.11 -34.90
N GLU A 65 -12.03 21.41 -36.05
CA GLU A 65 -11.40 22.29 -37.03
C GLU A 65 -12.25 23.52 -37.23
N GLY A 66 -11.61 24.68 -37.38
CA GLY A 66 -12.34 25.91 -37.67
C GLY A 66 -11.45 27.01 -38.22
N GLU A 67 -12.06 27.97 -38.89
CA GLU A 67 -11.42 29.18 -39.33
C GLU A 67 -11.41 30.24 -38.23
N VAL A 68 -10.28 30.90 -38.02
CA VAL A 68 -10.12 31.97 -37.02
C VAL A 68 -10.95 33.18 -37.44
N LEU A 69 -11.96 33.50 -36.65
CA LEU A 69 -12.80 34.68 -36.84
C LEU A 69 -12.16 35.94 -36.26
N ASN A 70 -11.63 35.82 -35.06
CA ASN A 70 -10.92 36.90 -34.37
C ASN A 70 -9.99 36.37 -33.28
N CYS A 71 -8.99 37.17 -32.92
CA CYS A 71 -8.08 36.86 -31.82
C CYS A 71 -7.76 38.13 -31.04
N ASN A 72 -8.31 38.26 -29.84
CA ASN A 72 -8.23 39.44 -29.01
C ASN A 72 -7.48 39.20 -27.70
N ILE A 73 -6.78 40.22 -27.21
CA ILE A 73 -6.14 40.21 -25.89
C ILE A 73 -6.92 41.14 -24.98
N SER A 74 -7.36 40.60 -23.85
CA SER A 74 -8.02 41.34 -22.79
C SER A 74 -7.11 41.53 -21.58
N PHE A 75 -7.22 42.69 -20.94
CA PHE A 75 -6.37 43.10 -19.80
C PHE A 75 -7.18 43.25 -18.49
N GLY A 76 -8.41 42.73 -18.40
CA GLY A 76 -9.25 42.79 -17.21
C GLY A 76 -8.91 41.72 -16.20
N GLY A 77 -8.21 42.05 -15.12
CA GLY A 77 -7.85 41.15 -14.03
C GLY A 77 -6.65 40.25 -14.32
N ARG A 78 -6.75 39.28 -15.20
CA ARG A 78 -5.63 38.47 -15.72
C ARG A 78 -5.50 38.69 -17.23
N ARG A 79 -4.26 38.88 -17.68
CA ARG A 79 -3.95 38.96 -19.12
C ARG A 79 -4.36 37.66 -19.80
N MET A 80 -5.26 37.73 -20.79
CA MET A 80 -5.83 36.55 -21.46
C MET A 80 -5.96 36.82 -22.95
N MET A 81 -5.56 35.85 -23.78
CA MET A 81 -5.85 35.82 -25.20
C MET A 81 -7.05 34.95 -25.48
N THR A 82 -8.01 35.46 -26.20
CA THR A 82 -9.23 34.80 -26.64
C THR A 82 -9.26 34.75 -28.14
N CYS A 83 -9.35 33.54 -28.70
CA CYS A 83 -9.42 33.30 -30.13
C CYS A 83 -10.71 32.56 -30.45
N GLN A 84 -11.53 33.07 -31.38
CA GLN A 84 -12.76 32.43 -31.82
C GLN A 84 -12.54 31.75 -33.17
N ILE A 85 -12.93 30.48 -33.27
CA ILE A 85 -12.91 29.70 -34.50
C ILE A 85 -14.31 29.20 -34.83
N SER A 86 -14.60 29.04 -36.13
CA SER A 86 -15.88 28.50 -36.62
C SER A 86 -15.68 27.52 -37.75
N ASP A 87 -16.48 26.47 -37.73
CA ASP A 87 -16.59 25.48 -38.83
C ASP A 87 -17.90 25.63 -39.62
N GLY A 88 -18.68 26.68 -39.36
CA GLY A 88 -20.00 26.90 -39.94
C GLY A 88 -21.14 26.25 -39.15
N SER A 89 -20.88 25.25 -38.31
CA SER A 89 -21.89 24.65 -37.42
C SER A 89 -22.04 25.39 -36.09
N GLY A 90 -20.95 26.04 -35.65
CA GLY A 90 -20.91 26.76 -34.39
C GLY A 90 -19.65 27.61 -34.23
N ILE A 91 -19.52 28.23 -33.04
CA ILE A 91 -18.34 29.03 -32.69
C ILE A 91 -17.74 28.43 -31.43
N LEU A 92 -16.42 28.16 -31.48
CA LEU A 92 -15.63 27.75 -30.34
C LEU A 92 -14.71 28.89 -29.91
N THR A 93 -14.71 29.19 -28.62
CA THR A 93 -13.80 30.16 -28.00
C THR A 93 -12.62 29.44 -27.36
N MET A 94 -11.42 29.64 -27.88
CA MET A 94 -10.18 29.17 -27.28
C MET A 94 -9.60 30.23 -26.36
N ARG A 95 -9.27 29.89 -25.11
CA ARG A 95 -8.70 30.79 -24.10
C ARG A 95 -7.31 30.41 -23.71
N PHE A 96 -6.39 31.36 -23.70
CA PHE A 96 -5.00 31.20 -23.32
C PHE A 96 -4.59 32.23 -22.28
N PHE A 97 -4.25 31.78 -21.06
CA PHE A 97 -3.71 32.65 -20.00
C PHE A 97 -2.19 32.86 -20.14
N ASN A 98 -1.52 31.85 -20.71
CA ASN A 98 -0.09 31.93 -21.05
C ASN A 98 0.05 31.92 -22.56
N PHE A 99 0.51 33.03 -23.14
CA PHE A 99 0.67 33.18 -24.56
C PHE A 99 1.80 34.16 -24.86
N ASN A 100 2.37 34.05 -26.07
CA ASN A 100 3.41 34.94 -26.60
C ASN A 100 2.99 35.56 -27.92
N ALA A 101 3.82 36.48 -28.45
CA ALA A 101 3.54 37.14 -29.69
C ALA A 101 3.48 36.20 -30.91
N ALA A 102 4.29 35.14 -30.89
CA ALA A 102 4.28 34.13 -31.94
C ALA A 102 2.94 33.37 -32.00
N MET A 103 2.36 33.00 -30.84
CA MET A 103 1.02 32.40 -30.78
C MET A 103 -0.06 33.30 -31.34
N LYS A 104 -0.04 34.61 -30.98
CA LYS A 104 -0.99 35.57 -31.53
C LYS A 104 -0.87 35.70 -33.05
N ASN A 105 0.33 35.77 -33.56
CA ASN A 105 0.59 35.90 -34.97
C ASN A 105 0.20 34.66 -35.77
N SER A 106 0.37 33.46 -35.20
CA SER A 106 -0.04 32.21 -35.84
C SER A 106 -1.55 32.04 -35.90
N LEU A 107 -2.31 32.61 -34.94
CA LEU A 107 -3.78 32.57 -34.89
C LEU A 107 -4.41 33.79 -35.55
N ALA A 108 -3.88 34.24 -36.66
CA ALA A 108 -4.43 35.39 -37.44
C ALA A 108 -5.78 35.01 -38.07
N THR A 109 -6.67 36.01 -38.19
CA THR A 109 -7.99 35.85 -38.82
C THR A 109 -7.88 35.23 -40.21
N GLY A 110 -8.77 34.30 -40.54
CA GLY A 110 -8.78 33.56 -41.81
C GLY A 110 -7.87 32.32 -41.82
N ARG A 111 -7.09 32.08 -40.79
CA ARG A 111 -6.29 30.84 -40.68
C ARG A 111 -7.16 29.68 -40.23
N ARG A 112 -6.94 28.50 -40.80
CA ARG A 112 -7.56 27.26 -40.35
C ARG A 112 -6.77 26.66 -39.19
N VAL A 113 -7.48 26.25 -38.16
CA VAL A 113 -6.91 25.74 -36.91
C VAL A 113 -7.59 24.43 -36.58
N LEU A 114 -6.77 23.41 -36.34
CA LEU A 114 -7.18 22.16 -35.71
C LEU A 114 -6.91 22.29 -34.20
N ALA A 115 -7.94 22.15 -33.38
CA ALA A 115 -7.82 22.27 -31.92
C ALA A 115 -8.35 21.03 -31.21
N TYR A 116 -7.66 20.62 -30.15
CA TYR A 116 -8.07 19.51 -29.28
C TYR A 116 -8.10 19.96 -27.82
N GLY A 117 -9.19 19.68 -27.14
CA GLY A 117 -9.34 20.00 -25.72
C GLY A 117 -10.70 19.61 -25.16
N GLU A 118 -10.88 19.86 -23.86
CA GLU A 118 -12.15 19.68 -23.18
C GLU A 118 -13.11 20.82 -23.55
N ALA A 119 -14.26 20.46 -24.11
CA ALA A 119 -15.32 21.43 -24.39
C ALA A 119 -15.99 21.82 -23.08
N LYS A 120 -16.15 23.13 -22.86
CA LYS A 120 -16.84 23.73 -21.72
C LYS A 120 -17.95 24.65 -22.21
N ARG A 121 -18.90 24.93 -21.34
CA ARG A 121 -19.93 25.92 -21.64
C ARG A 121 -19.41 27.31 -21.30
N GLY A 122 -19.15 28.11 -22.31
CA GLY A 122 -18.76 29.51 -22.19
C GLY A 122 -19.92 30.48 -22.34
N LYS A 123 -19.63 31.79 -22.20
CA LYS A 123 -20.61 32.87 -22.31
C LYS A 123 -21.22 32.96 -23.72
N TYR A 124 -20.48 32.58 -24.74
CA TYR A 124 -20.86 32.74 -26.16
C TYR A 124 -20.93 31.42 -26.92
N GLY A 125 -21.10 30.29 -26.24
CA GLY A 125 -21.14 28.97 -26.84
C GLY A 125 -20.11 28.03 -26.22
N ALA A 126 -19.58 27.12 -27.01
CA ALA A 126 -18.52 26.20 -26.58
C ALA A 126 -17.19 26.95 -26.35
N GLU A 127 -16.46 26.58 -25.30
CA GLU A 127 -15.10 27.10 -25.07
C GLU A 127 -14.14 25.98 -24.70
N MET A 128 -12.87 26.18 -25.04
CA MET A 128 -11.75 25.34 -24.61
C MET A 128 -10.68 26.19 -23.94
N ILE A 129 -10.18 25.75 -22.79
CA ILE A 129 -9.12 26.43 -22.03
C ILE A 129 -7.79 25.74 -22.32
N HIS A 130 -6.82 26.48 -22.84
CA HIS A 130 -5.53 25.97 -23.24
C HIS A 130 -5.60 24.72 -24.13
N PRO A 131 -6.42 24.71 -25.22
CA PRO A 131 -6.43 23.56 -26.12
C PRO A 131 -5.04 23.40 -26.77
N GLU A 132 -4.67 22.16 -27.07
CA GLU A 132 -3.60 21.92 -28.03
C GLU A 132 -4.13 22.32 -29.41
N TYR A 133 -3.34 23.06 -30.17
CA TYR A 133 -3.76 23.50 -31.50
C TYR A 133 -2.63 23.44 -32.52
N ARG A 134 -3.01 23.29 -33.78
CA ARG A 134 -2.12 23.34 -34.96
C ARG A 134 -2.77 24.22 -36.00
N VAL A 135 -2.00 25.19 -36.51
CA VAL A 135 -2.44 26.02 -37.64
C VAL A 135 -2.10 25.28 -38.91
N GLN A 136 -3.08 25.16 -39.81
CA GLN A 136 -2.92 24.49 -41.09
C GLN A 136 -2.43 25.47 -42.17
N GLY A 137 -1.67 24.99 -43.15
CA GLY A 137 -1.35 25.73 -44.34
C GLY A 137 -2.56 25.86 -45.29
N ASP A 138 -2.55 26.87 -46.19
CA ASP A 138 -3.71 27.32 -47.01
C ASP A 138 -4.36 26.25 -47.91
N LEU A 139 -3.78 25.05 -48.07
CA LEU A 139 -4.26 24.00 -49.01
C LEU A 139 -4.20 22.57 -48.46
N SER A 140 -3.94 22.35 -47.17
CA SER A 140 -3.85 21.00 -46.61
C SER A 140 -5.20 20.54 -46.06
N THR A 141 -5.61 19.31 -46.41
CA THR A 141 -6.63 18.54 -45.68
C THR A 141 -6.19 18.39 -44.23
N PRO A 142 -7.14 18.35 -43.28
CA PRO A 142 -6.78 18.14 -41.87
C PRO A 142 -6.08 16.80 -41.72
N GLU A 143 -4.82 16.81 -41.30
CA GLU A 143 -4.12 15.59 -40.88
C GLU A 143 -4.58 15.17 -39.50
N LEU A 144 -5.63 14.39 -39.48
CA LEU A 144 -6.05 13.71 -38.25
C LEU A 144 -5.02 12.65 -37.85
N GLN A 145 -4.98 12.34 -36.58
CA GLN A 145 -4.16 11.24 -36.10
C GLN A 145 -4.70 9.92 -36.68
N GLU A 146 -3.84 9.09 -37.22
CA GLU A 146 -4.21 7.77 -37.75
C GLU A 146 -4.40 6.74 -36.63
N THR A 147 -3.89 7.04 -35.43
CA THR A 147 -3.95 6.19 -34.27
C THR A 147 -4.45 6.97 -33.05
N LEU A 148 -4.92 6.26 -32.01
CA LEU A 148 -5.23 6.88 -30.74
C LEU A 148 -3.99 7.54 -30.13
N THR A 149 -4.17 8.71 -29.53
CA THR A 149 -3.06 9.51 -29.01
C THR A 149 -2.73 9.11 -27.57
N PRO A 150 -1.51 8.63 -27.30
CA PRO A 150 -1.11 8.21 -25.96
C PRO A 150 -0.81 9.41 -25.05
N VAL A 151 -1.15 9.26 -23.76
CA VAL A 151 -0.78 10.18 -22.69
C VAL A 151 0.13 9.43 -21.73
N TYR A 152 1.37 9.85 -21.60
CA TYR A 152 2.41 9.21 -20.80
C TYR A 152 2.52 9.78 -19.39
N PRO A 153 2.98 8.99 -18.40
CA PRO A 153 3.52 9.54 -17.18
C PRO A 153 4.65 10.54 -17.49
N THR A 154 4.69 11.66 -16.82
CA THR A 154 5.68 12.71 -17.10
C THR A 154 6.17 13.39 -15.82
N THR A 155 7.22 14.18 -15.92
CA THR A 155 7.76 15.01 -14.85
C THR A 155 7.81 16.47 -15.28
N GLU A 156 8.07 17.35 -14.33
CA GLU A 156 8.15 18.80 -14.59
C GLU A 156 9.16 19.13 -15.69
N GLY A 157 8.69 19.89 -16.66
CA GLY A 157 9.50 20.36 -17.80
C GLY A 157 9.67 19.35 -18.95
N VAL A 158 8.96 18.20 -18.92
CA VAL A 158 8.85 17.28 -20.05
C VAL A 158 7.43 17.31 -20.59
N LYS A 159 7.26 17.68 -21.86
CA LYS A 159 5.95 17.80 -22.50
C LYS A 159 5.51 16.47 -23.13
N GLN A 160 4.19 16.22 -23.18
CA GLN A 160 3.60 15.07 -23.85
C GLN A 160 4.02 14.95 -25.32
N ALA A 161 4.03 16.06 -26.06
CA ALA A 161 4.47 16.09 -27.44
C ALA A 161 5.93 15.62 -27.61
N THR A 162 6.80 15.94 -26.64
CA THR A 162 8.20 15.50 -26.65
C THR A 162 8.27 13.98 -26.45
N LEU A 163 7.54 13.43 -25.45
CA LEU A 163 7.52 11.98 -25.22
C LEU A 163 6.95 11.22 -26.41
N ARG A 164 5.88 11.70 -27.04
CA ARG A 164 5.31 11.08 -28.25
C ARG A 164 6.32 11.02 -29.38
N LYS A 165 7.02 12.14 -29.64
CA LYS A 165 8.05 12.23 -30.68
C LYS A 165 9.25 11.31 -30.41
N LEU A 166 9.67 11.20 -29.17
CA LEU A 166 10.75 10.29 -28.80
C LEU A 166 10.31 8.83 -28.92
N THR A 167 9.08 8.54 -28.55
CA THR A 167 8.51 7.18 -28.66
C THR A 167 8.34 6.78 -30.14
N ASP A 168 7.97 7.70 -31.03
CA ASP A 168 7.94 7.41 -32.49
C ASP A 168 9.32 6.97 -32.97
N GLN A 169 10.38 7.70 -32.62
CA GLN A 169 11.75 7.32 -32.97
C GLN A 169 12.14 5.96 -32.36
N ALA A 170 11.71 5.68 -31.13
CA ALA A 170 12.00 4.40 -30.48
C ALA A 170 11.27 3.23 -31.16
N LEU A 171 10.03 3.45 -31.61
CA LEU A 171 9.26 2.45 -32.37
C LEU A 171 9.87 2.18 -33.76
N ASP A 172 10.40 3.22 -34.44
CA ASP A 172 11.12 3.07 -35.71
C ASP A 172 12.38 2.21 -35.55
N LEU A 173 13.06 2.31 -34.40
CA LEU A 173 14.22 1.49 -34.11
C LEU A 173 13.90 0.00 -33.92
N LEU A 174 12.65 -0.38 -33.63
CA LEU A 174 12.25 -1.78 -33.58
C LEU A 174 12.35 -2.50 -34.95
N ASP A 175 12.42 -1.77 -36.06
CA ASP A 175 12.59 -2.36 -37.39
C ASP A 175 14.05 -2.72 -37.68
N THR A 176 15.00 -2.01 -37.06
CA THR A 176 16.44 -2.15 -37.32
C THR A 176 17.23 -2.74 -36.16
N SER A 177 16.67 -2.71 -34.96
CA SER A 177 17.29 -3.14 -33.73
C SER A 177 16.37 -4.09 -32.97
N ALA A 178 16.93 -4.99 -32.14
CA ALA A 178 16.15 -6.00 -31.45
C ALA A 178 15.81 -5.59 -30.03
N ILE A 179 14.59 -5.87 -29.61
CA ILE A 179 14.23 -6.11 -28.20
C ILE A 179 14.22 -7.62 -27.99
N GLU A 180 14.96 -8.10 -27.03
CA GLU A 180 15.14 -9.55 -26.83
C GLU A 180 13.86 -10.20 -26.33
N GLU A 181 13.46 -11.34 -26.95
CA GLU A 181 12.41 -12.20 -26.40
C GLU A 181 12.99 -13.02 -25.25
N LEU A 182 12.51 -12.77 -24.05
CA LEU A 182 13.00 -13.40 -22.82
C LEU A 182 12.12 -14.54 -22.34
N LEU A 183 10.88 -14.65 -22.86
CA LEU A 183 10.05 -15.81 -22.55
C LEU A 183 10.56 -17.04 -23.29
N PRO A 184 10.64 -18.20 -22.62
CA PRO A 184 10.95 -19.45 -23.28
C PRO A 184 10.00 -19.73 -24.47
N PRO A 185 10.49 -20.35 -25.57
CA PRO A 185 9.68 -20.55 -26.77
C PRO A 185 8.37 -21.29 -26.53
N GLU A 186 8.35 -22.24 -25.60
CA GLU A 186 7.13 -22.99 -25.23
C GLU A 186 6.09 -22.12 -24.51
N LEU A 187 6.48 -20.99 -23.94
CA LEU A 187 5.58 -20.07 -23.25
C LEU A 187 5.15 -18.90 -24.14
N SER A 188 6.01 -18.50 -25.08
CA SER A 188 5.74 -17.38 -26.00
C SER A 188 4.94 -17.83 -27.24
N GLN A 189 4.87 -19.13 -27.52
CA GLN A 189 4.17 -19.66 -28.70
C GLN A 189 2.67 -19.32 -28.65
N GLY A 190 2.19 -18.68 -29.71
CA GLY A 190 0.79 -18.27 -29.84
C GLY A 190 0.46 -16.94 -29.13
N MET A 191 1.43 -16.30 -28.48
CA MET A 191 1.27 -14.94 -27.94
C MET A 191 1.66 -13.90 -29.00
N MET A 192 1.13 -12.69 -28.84
CA MET A 192 1.60 -11.52 -29.60
C MET A 192 3.08 -11.31 -29.32
N THR A 193 3.87 -11.01 -30.35
CA THR A 193 5.30 -10.72 -30.15
C THR A 193 5.50 -9.43 -29.35
N LEU A 194 6.62 -9.32 -28.65
CA LEU A 194 6.91 -8.14 -27.83
C LEU A 194 6.96 -6.85 -28.68
N PRO A 195 7.60 -6.80 -29.86
CA PRO A 195 7.55 -5.62 -30.73
C PRO A 195 6.12 -5.25 -31.18
N GLU A 196 5.29 -6.21 -31.58
CA GLU A 196 3.89 -5.97 -31.95
C GLU A 196 3.08 -5.43 -30.79
N ALA A 197 3.25 -6.00 -29.59
CA ALA A 197 2.57 -5.54 -28.39
C ALA A 197 2.94 -4.09 -28.04
N LEU A 198 4.22 -3.75 -28.12
CA LEU A 198 4.71 -2.38 -27.87
C LEU A 198 4.16 -1.39 -28.91
N ARG A 199 4.19 -1.73 -30.21
CA ARG A 199 3.60 -0.88 -31.26
C ARG A 199 2.12 -0.64 -31.01
N THR A 200 1.37 -1.70 -30.70
CA THR A 200 -0.07 -1.61 -30.44
C THR A 200 -0.38 -0.74 -29.24
N LEU A 201 0.37 -0.85 -28.15
CA LEU A 201 0.13 -0.06 -26.96
C LEU A 201 0.57 1.39 -27.07
N HIS A 202 1.62 1.69 -27.82
CA HIS A 202 2.05 3.06 -28.04
C HIS A 202 1.25 3.80 -29.11
N ARG A 203 0.75 3.07 -30.12
CA ARG A 203 -0.03 3.62 -31.27
C ARG A 203 -1.20 2.69 -31.58
N PRO A 204 -2.23 2.67 -30.69
CA PRO A 204 -3.38 1.80 -30.93
C PRO A 204 -4.16 2.27 -32.18
N PRO A 205 -4.60 1.34 -33.04
CA PRO A 205 -5.45 1.70 -34.18
C PRO A 205 -6.79 2.25 -33.69
N PRO A 206 -7.45 3.14 -34.46
CA PRO A 206 -8.72 3.77 -34.05
C PRO A 206 -9.88 2.76 -33.91
N THR A 207 -9.74 1.60 -34.49
CA THR A 207 -10.71 0.50 -34.38
C THR A 207 -10.65 -0.27 -33.06
N LEU A 208 -9.59 -0.03 -32.26
CA LEU A 208 -9.40 -0.70 -30.96
C LEU A 208 -10.35 -0.09 -29.93
N GLN A 209 -11.11 -0.94 -29.25
CA GLN A 209 -11.99 -0.49 -28.18
C GLN A 209 -11.17 -0.18 -26.92
N LEU A 210 -11.27 1.05 -26.42
CA LEU A 210 -10.56 1.48 -25.20
C LEU A 210 -10.92 0.63 -23.98
N SER A 211 -12.16 0.13 -23.92
CA SER A 211 -12.60 -0.79 -22.86
C SER A 211 -11.74 -2.03 -22.72
N ASP A 212 -11.20 -2.57 -23.82
CA ASP A 212 -10.36 -3.77 -23.81
C ASP A 212 -9.00 -3.48 -23.17
N LEU A 213 -8.48 -2.26 -23.34
CA LEU A 213 -7.27 -1.79 -22.66
C LEU A 213 -7.51 -1.47 -21.19
N GLU A 214 -8.65 -0.87 -20.85
CA GLU A 214 -9.02 -0.57 -19.47
C GLU A 214 -9.19 -1.83 -18.62
N THR A 215 -9.80 -2.87 -19.21
CA THR A 215 -9.99 -4.17 -18.54
C THR A 215 -8.76 -5.07 -18.52
N GLY A 216 -7.68 -4.68 -19.21
CA GLY A 216 -6.45 -5.48 -19.29
C GLY A 216 -6.59 -6.76 -20.15
N GLN A 217 -7.65 -6.87 -20.97
CA GLN A 217 -7.93 -8.07 -21.75
C GLN A 217 -7.28 -8.10 -23.14
N HIS A 218 -6.82 -6.94 -23.62
CA HIS A 218 -6.19 -6.87 -24.93
C HIS A 218 -4.90 -7.72 -24.99
N PRO A 219 -4.66 -8.54 -26.04
CA PRO A 219 -3.49 -9.42 -26.13
C PRO A 219 -2.14 -8.72 -25.95
N ALA A 220 -1.99 -7.51 -26.51
CA ALA A 220 -0.79 -6.69 -26.33
C ALA A 220 -0.53 -6.34 -24.88
N GLN A 221 -1.57 -5.96 -24.15
CA GLN A 221 -1.47 -5.60 -22.73
C GLN A 221 -1.23 -6.84 -21.87
N ARG A 222 -1.95 -7.94 -22.11
CA ARG A 222 -1.74 -9.22 -21.42
C ARG A 222 -0.32 -9.74 -21.59
N ARG A 223 0.27 -9.56 -22.77
CA ARG A 223 1.67 -9.93 -23.05
C ARG A 223 2.65 -9.23 -22.11
N LEU A 224 2.49 -7.93 -21.90
CA LEU A 224 3.37 -7.15 -21.02
C LEU A 224 3.05 -7.34 -19.53
N ILE A 225 1.77 -7.47 -19.17
CA ILE A 225 1.35 -7.80 -17.80
C ILE A 225 1.98 -9.12 -17.35
N LEU A 226 1.92 -10.15 -18.20
CA LEU A 226 2.52 -11.45 -17.91
C LEU A 226 4.03 -11.31 -17.64
N GLU A 227 4.75 -10.61 -18.51
CA GLU A 227 6.19 -10.43 -18.39
C GLU A 227 6.58 -9.67 -17.12
N GLU A 228 5.85 -8.59 -16.80
CA GLU A 228 6.10 -7.82 -15.57
C GLU A 228 5.81 -8.63 -14.29
N LEU A 229 4.68 -9.33 -14.25
CA LEU A 229 4.34 -10.19 -13.11
C LEU A 229 5.32 -11.37 -12.95
N LEU A 230 5.79 -11.95 -14.06
CA LEU A 230 6.84 -12.97 -14.04
C LEU A 230 8.14 -12.42 -13.48
N ALA A 231 8.59 -11.26 -13.95
CA ALA A 231 9.81 -10.62 -13.45
C ALA A 231 9.73 -10.36 -11.94
N HIS A 232 8.60 -9.87 -11.45
CA HIS A 232 8.37 -9.65 -10.04
C HIS A 232 8.43 -10.97 -9.24
N ASN A 233 7.72 -12.01 -9.68
CA ASN A 233 7.76 -13.31 -9.01
C ASN A 233 9.15 -13.95 -9.04
N LEU A 234 9.86 -13.83 -10.16
CA LEU A 234 11.24 -14.31 -10.30
C LEU A 234 12.18 -13.58 -9.35
N SER A 235 12.02 -12.27 -9.17
CA SER A 235 12.85 -11.52 -8.20
C SER A 235 12.62 -12.01 -6.77
N MET A 236 11.36 -12.32 -6.39
CA MET A 236 11.04 -12.88 -5.08
C MET A 236 11.60 -14.30 -4.90
N LEU A 237 11.53 -15.14 -5.95
CA LEU A 237 12.14 -16.48 -5.92
C LEU A 237 13.66 -16.41 -5.81
N ALA A 238 14.31 -15.44 -6.47
CA ALA A 238 15.76 -15.24 -6.37
C ALA A 238 16.18 -14.81 -4.95
N LEU A 239 15.43 -13.89 -4.33
CA LEU A 239 15.65 -13.49 -2.93
C LEU A 239 15.48 -14.69 -1.98
N ARG A 240 14.44 -15.51 -2.19
CA ARG A 240 14.21 -16.72 -1.40
C ARG A 240 15.35 -17.74 -1.60
N ALA A 241 15.78 -17.99 -2.83
CA ALA A 241 16.90 -18.89 -3.12
C ALA A 241 18.21 -18.39 -2.53
N GLY A 242 18.44 -17.07 -2.53
CA GLY A 242 19.53 -16.43 -1.82
C GLY A 242 19.51 -16.74 -0.33
N ALA A 243 18.35 -16.54 0.30
CA ALA A 243 18.17 -16.83 1.72
C ALA A 243 18.33 -18.32 2.06
N GLN A 244 17.91 -19.23 1.18
CA GLN A 244 18.06 -20.68 1.38
C GLN A 244 19.51 -21.20 1.27
N ARG A 245 20.44 -20.40 0.78
CA ARG A 245 21.90 -20.73 0.81
C ARG A 245 22.51 -20.58 2.19
N PHE A 246 21.85 -19.93 3.09
CA PHE A 246 22.30 -19.75 4.46
C PHE A 246 21.83 -20.91 5.33
N HIS A 247 22.57 -21.17 6.40
CA HIS A 247 22.24 -22.19 7.36
C HIS A 247 21.57 -21.59 8.57
N ALA A 248 20.57 -22.29 9.11
CA ALA A 248 19.92 -22.00 10.38
C ALA A 248 20.19 -23.15 11.36
N GLN A 249 20.11 -22.84 12.65
CA GLN A 249 20.14 -23.84 13.69
C GLN A 249 18.85 -24.67 13.62
N PRO A 250 18.89 -25.98 13.32
CA PRO A 250 17.71 -26.81 13.37
C PRO A 250 17.16 -26.90 14.79
N LEU A 251 15.87 -26.62 14.96
CA LEU A 251 15.18 -26.70 16.26
C LEU A 251 14.20 -27.88 16.23
N SER A 252 14.72 -29.05 16.53
CA SER A 252 13.94 -30.30 16.56
C SER A 252 12.87 -30.30 17.64
N ALA A 253 11.99 -31.29 17.61
CA ALA A 253 10.89 -31.40 18.57
C ALA A 253 11.41 -31.47 20.02
N ASN A 254 11.02 -30.50 20.81
CA ASN A 254 11.22 -30.45 22.25
C ASN A 254 10.07 -29.67 22.88
N ASP A 255 9.01 -30.39 23.25
CA ASP A 255 7.73 -29.81 23.61
C ASP A 255 7.51 -29.66 25.12
N ALA A 256 8.53 -29.93 25.94
CA ALA A 256 8.38 -29.89 27.40
C ALA A 256 7.93 -28.51 27.91
N LEU A 257 8.56 -27.43 27.47
CA LEU A 257 8.17 -26.06 27.84
C LEU A 257 6.80 -25.66 27.24
N LYS A 258 6.57 -26.03 25.99
CA LYS A 258 5.30 -25.79 25.32
C LYS A 258 4.15 -26.45 26.07
N ASN A 259 4.27 -27.71 26.44
CA ASN A 259 3.25 -28.44 27.18
C ASN A 259 3.00 -27.87 28.59
N LYS A 260 4.06 -27.39 29.25
CA LYS A 260 3.91 -26.70 30.56
C LYS A 260 3.12 -25.38 30.40
N LEU A 261 3.41 -24.59 29.36
CA LEU A 261 2.67 -23.35 29.09
C LEU A 261 1.20 -23.68 28.80
N LEU A 262 0.94 -24.61 27.89
CA LEU A 262 -0.43 -24.99 27.51
C LEU A 262 -1.26 -25.51 28.70
N ALA A 263 -0.64 -26.24 29.61
CA ALA A 263 -1.29 -26.69 30.84
C ALA A 263 -1.62 -25.57 31.83
N ALA A 264 -0.79 -24.51 31.84
CA ALA A 264 -0.98 -23.35 32.70
C ALA A 264 -1.97 -22.31 32.16
N LEU A 265 -2.29 -22.34 30.86
CA LEU A 265 -3.24 -21.42 30.27
C LEU A 265 -4.68 -21.72 30.71
N PRO A 266 -5.51 -20.68 30.97
CA PRO A 266 -6.92 -20.83 31.33
C PRO A 266 -7.82 -21.23 30.16
N PHE A 267 -7.26 -21.34 28.94
CA PHE A 267 -7.96 -21.69 27.71
C PHE A 267 -7.09 -22.62 26.85
N LYS A 268 -7.70 -23.25 25.88
CA LYS A 268 -7.01 -24.09 24.89
C LYS A 268 -6.77 -23.26 23.61
N PRO A 269 -5.64 -23.46 22.90
CA PRO A 269 -5.45 -22.89 21.58
C PRO A 269 -6.58 -23.33 20.63
N THR A 270 -6.96 -22.43 19.70
CA THR A 270 -7.89 -22.79 18.62
C THR A 270 -7.24 -23.78 17.65
N GLY A 271 -8.06 -24.46 16.84
CA GLY A 271 -7.54 -25.35 15.80
C GLY A 271 -6.64 -24.62 14.80
N ALA A 272 -6.99 -23.37 14.44
CA ALA A 272 -6.17 -22.53 13.57
C ALA A 272 -4.81 -22.17 14.19
N GLN A 273 -4.79 -21.81 15.47
CA GLN A 273 -3.54 -21.53 16.18
C GLN A 273 -2.65 -22.78 16.25
N ALA A 274 -3.21 -23.93 16.57
CA ALA A 274 -2.46 -25.19 16.63
C ALA A 274 -1.88 -25.59 15.28
N ARG A 275 -2.64 -25.41 14.19
CA ARG A 275 -2.20 -25.66 12.82
C ARG A 275 -1.03 -24.75 12.45
N VAL A 276 -1.13 -23.44 12.71
CA VAL A 276 -0.08 -22.47 12.39
C VAL A 276 1.18 -22.74 13.20
N VAL A 277 1.07 -23.06 14.48
CA VAL A 277 2.22 -23.48 15.30
C VAL A 277 2.90 -24.70 14.71
N ALA A 278 2.16 -25.73 14.28
CA ALA A 278 2.72 -26.91 13.63
C ALA A 278 3.46 -26.60 12.33
N GLU A 279 2.93 -25.65 11.52
CA GLU A 279 3.61 -25.19 10.30
C GLU A 279 4.93 -24.48 10.61
N ILE A 280 4.97 -23.62 11.62
CA ILE A 280 6.16 -22.91 12.10
C ILE A 280 7.19 -23.91 12.62
N GLU A 281 6.79 -24.84 13.46
CA GLU A 281 7.66 -25.82 14.08
C GLU A 281 8.31 -26.76 13.05
N ARG A 282 7.57 -27.11 12.00
CA ARG A 282 8.10 -27.90 10.88
C ARG A 282 9.24 -27.17 10.17
N ASP A 283 9.04 -25.89 9.89
CA ASP A 283 10.07 -25.08 9.23
C ASP A 283 11.28 -24.84 10.13
N MET A 284 11.07 -24.62 11.41
CA MET A 284 12.16 -24.40 12.38
C MET A 284 13.00 -25.66 12.63
N ALA A 285 12.51 -26.84 12.29
CA ALA A 285 13.26 -28.10 12.41
C ALA A 285 14.27 -28.31 11.26
N LEU A 286 14.19 -27.47 10.20
CA LEU A 286 15.11 -27.55 9.07
C LEU A 286 16.40 -26.77 9.34
N ASP A 287 17.44 -27.09 8.59
CA ASP A 287 18.75 -26.43 8.62
C ASP A 287 18.84 -25.17 7.74
N VAL A 288 17.73 -24.80 7.11
CA VAL A 288 17.57 -23.58 6.35
C VAL A 288 16.72 -22.57 7.15
N PRO A 289 17.01 -21.25 7.06
CA PRO A 289 16.23 -20.27 7.79
C PRO A 289 14.76 -20.27 7.38
N MET A 290 13.86 -20.39 8.34
CA MET A 290 12.45 -20.15 8.13
C MET A 290 12.22 -18.66 7.80
N MET A 291 11.42 -18.40 6.80
CA MET A 291 10.91 -17.07 6.46
C MET A 291 9.39 -17.16 6.30
N ARG A 292 8.65 -16.89 7.37
CA ARG A 292 7.20 -17.12 7.41
C ARG A 292 6.44 -15.89 7.91
N LEU A 293 5.36 -15.58 7.21
CA LEU A 293 4.38 -14.57 7.58
C LEU A 293 3.15 -15.22 8.22
N VAL A 294 2.83 -14.80 9.43
CA VAL A 294 1.57 -15.16 10.11
C VAL A 294 0.62 -13.99 10.04
N GLN A 295 -0.51 -14.20 9.41
CA GLN A 295 -1.61 -13.25 9.38
C GLN A 295 -2.79 -13.77 10.19
N GLY A 296 -3.45 -12.84 10.83
CA GLY A 296 -4.66 -13.10 11.58
C GLY A 296 -5.31 -11.79 11.96
N ASP A 297 -6.63 -11.82 12.09
CA ASP A 297 -7.40 -10.66 12.48
C ASP A 297 -7.04 -10.18 13.90
N VAL A 298 -7.48 -8.99 14.25
CA VAL A 298 -7.35 -8.44 15.60
C VAL A 298 -7.92 -9.42 16.63
N GLY A 299 -7.11 -9.79 17.60
CA GLY A 299 -7.49 -10.72 18.65
C GLY A 299 -7.58 -12.19 18.25
N SER A 300 -7.02 -12.58 17.11
CA SER A 300 -6.90 -13.99 16.71
C SER A 300 -5.88 -14.80 17.53
N GLY A 301 -5.10 -14.12 18.40
CA GLY A 301 -4.12 -14.76 19.26
C GLY A 301 -2.75 -15.01 18.61
N LYS A 302 -2.32 -14.16 17.70
CA LYS A 302 -0.98 -14.23 17.08
C LYS A 302 0.15 -14.24 18.09
N THR A 303 0.02 -13.47 19.17
CA THR A 303 1.03 -13.40 20.24
C THR A 303 1.25 -14.75 20.93
N LEU A 304 0.18 -15.52 21.14
CA LEU A 304 0.30 -16.88 21.69
C LEU A 304 1.03 -17.82 20.73
N VAL A 305 0.75 -17.73 19.44
CA VAL A 305 1.46 -18.50 18.40
C VAL A 305 2.96 -18.17 18.42
N ALA A 306 3.30 -16.89 18.52
CA ALA A 306 4.69 -16.44 18.64
C ALA A 306 5.36 -16.97 19.93
N ALA A 307 4.66 -16.96 21.06
CA ALA A 307 5.16 -17.49 22.31
C ALA A 307 5.45 -19.01 22.25
N LEU A 308 4.55 -19.78 21.64
CA LEU A 308 4.74 -21.22 21.45
C LEU A 308 5.93 -21.51 20.51
N ALA A 309 6.11 -20.73 19.45
CA ALA A 309 7.28 -20.82 18.59
C ALA A 309 8.59 -20.46 19.33
N ALA A 310 8.55 -19.40 20.14
CA ALA A 310 9.70 -18.97 20.94
C ALA A 310 10.15 -20.06 21.94
N LEU A 311 9.22 -20.77 22.55
CA LEU A 311 9.53 -21.84 23.51
C LEU A 311 10.35 -22.98 22.89
N ARG A 312 10.16 -23.26 21.61
CA ARG A 312 10.99 -24.27 20.93
C ARG A 312 12.45 -23.84 20.86
N ALA A 313 12.74 -22.59 20.54
CA ALA A 313 14.11 -22.07 20.53
C ALA A 313 14.70 -22.02 21.94
N VAL A 314 13.94 -21.57 22.93
CA VAL A 314 14.35 -21.52 24.34
C VAL A 314 14.64 -22.94 24.88
N ALA A 315 13.83 -23.93 24.50
CA ALA A 315 14.05 -25.32 24.87
C ALA A 315 15.38 -25.89 24.35
N HIS A 316 15.93 -25.33 23.31
CA HIS A 316 17.28 -25.63 22.78
C HIS A 316 18.38 -24.75 23.37
N GLY A 317 18.10 -23.98 24.41
CA GLY A 317 19.06 -23.05 25.01
C GLY A 317 19.43 -21.85 24.12
N LYS A 318 18.58 -21.54 23.15
CA LYS A 318 18.81 -20.44 22.19
C LYS A 318 17.99 -19.20 22.57
N GLN A 319 18.40 -18.07 21.97
CA GLN A 319 17.71 -16.78 22.19
C GLN A 319 16.67 -16.51 21.11
N VAL A 320 15.66 -15.75 21.52
CA VAL A 320 14.59 -15.23 20.66
C VAL A 320 14.50 -13.72 20.84
N ALA A 321 14.45 -12.98 19.74
CA ALA A 321 14.23 -11.54 19.73
C ALA A 321 12.86 -11.22 19.10
N LEU A 322 12.03 -10.47 19.82
CA LEU A 322 10.76 -9.94 19.32
C LEU A 322 10.87 -8.42 19.19
N MET A 323 10.69 -7.93 17.99
CA MET A 323 10.69 -6.52 17.68
C MET A 323 9.29 -6.01 17.39
N ALA A 324 8.91 -4.92 18.02
CA ALA A 324 7.69 -4.17 17.74
C ALA A 324 8.01 -2.74 17.26
N PRO A 325 7.14 -2.13 16.44
CA PRO A 325 7.43 -0.82 15.84
C PRO A 325 7.39 0.36 16.83
N THR A 326 6.68 0.20 17.95
CA THR A 326 6.54 1.23 18.98
C THR A 326 6.86 0.69 20.35
N GLU A 327 7.30 1.60 21.26
CA GLU A 327 7.60 1.23 22.64
C GLU A 327 6.38 0.65 23.37
N LEU A 328 5.20 1.19 23.11
CA LEU A 328 3.97 0.74 23.76
C LEU A 328 3.59 -0.69 23.33
N LEU A 329 3.67 -1.02 22.04
CA LEU A 329 3.47 -2.40 21.55
C LEU A 329 4.51 -3.35 22.11
N ALA A 330 5.78 -2.94 22.11
CA ALA A 330 6.85 -3.73 22.69
C ALA A 330 6.63 -4.01 24.17
N GLU A 331 6.20 -3.01 24.95
CA GLU A 331 5.86 -3.17 26.37
C GLU A 331 4.70 -4.14 26.59
N GLN A 332 3.66 -4.10 25.77
CA GLN A 332 2.56 -5.07 25.84
C GLN A 332 3.06 -6.50 25.57
N HIS A 333 3.89 -6.68 24.57
CA HIS A 333 4.50 -7.99 24.31
C HIS A 333 5.37 -8.44 25.47
N ALA A 334 6.22 -7.56 26.00
CA ALA A 334 7.06 -7.88 27.15
C ALA A 334 6.23 -8.34 28.35
N ASN A 335 5.13 -7.65 28.66
CA ASN A 335 4.24 -8.02 29.76
C ASN A 335 3.56 -9.37 29.52
N ASN A 336 3.05 -9.62 28.32
CA ASN A 336 2.45 -10.91 27.97
C ASN A 336 3.45 -12.06 28.10
N PHE A 337 4.65 -11.88 27.55
CA PHE A 337 5.69 -12.89 27.62
C PHE A 337 6.20 -13.13 29.04
N ARG A 338 6.35 -12.08 29.85
CA ARG A 338 6.69 -12.23 31.28
C ARG A 338 5.65 -13.05 32.02
N ASN A 339 4.37 -12.76 31.82
CA ASN A 339 3.28 -13.49 32.47
C ASN A 339 3.27 -14.98 32.09
N TRP A 340 3.57 -15.31 30.84
CA TRP A 340 3.61 -16.69 30.36
C TRP A 340 4.91 -17.41 30.68
N PHE A 341 6.05 -16.71 30.69
CA PHE A 341 7.38 -17.33 30.76
C PHE A 341 7.96 -17.32 32.18
N ALA A 342 7.58 -16.42 33.06
CA ALA A 342 8.07 -16.40 34.42
C ALA A 342 7.76 -17.72 35.19
N PRO A 343 6.54 -18.31 35.08
CA PRO A 343 6.26 -19.62 35.69
C PRO A 343 7.12 -20.77 35.15
N LEU A 344 7.69 -20.60 33.94
CA LEU A 344 8.57 -21.57 33.30
C LEU A 344 10.05 -21.34 33.65
N GLY A 345 10.38 -20.36 34.46
CA GLY A 345 11.74 -19.99 34.80
C GLY A 345 12.51 -19.27 33.68
N ILE A 346 11.82 -18.69 32.72
CA ILE A 346 12.40 -17.96 31.58
C ILE A 346 12.34 -16.47 31.86
N GLU A 347 13.50 -15.82 31.86
CA GLU A 347 13.63 -14.37 32.02
C GLU A 347 13.39 -13.65 30.69
N VAL A 348 12.57 -12.59 30.69
CA VAL A 348 12.28 -11.76 29.54
C VAL A 348 13.05 -10.45 29.65
N GLY A 349 13.96 -10.20 28.69
CA GLY A 349 14.71 -8.97 28.59
C GLY A 349 13.96 -7.88 27.83
N TRP A 350 14.33 -6.65 28.12
CA TRP A 350 13.71 -5.46 27.55
C TRP A 350 14.74 -4.48 26.98
N LEU A 351 14.60 -4.07 25.73
CA LEU A 351 15.38 -3.02 25.10
C LEU A 351 14.51 -2.06 24.30
N ALA A 352 14.50 -0.79 24.72
CA ALA A 352 13.79 0.29 24.03
C ALA A 352 14.70 1.50 23.83
N GLY A 353 14.35 2.38 22.89
CA GLY A 353 15.18 3.54 22.54
C GLY A 353 15.37 4.55 23.66
N LYS A 354 14.38 4.70 24.55
CA LYS A 354 14.44 5.64 25.69
C LYS A 354 15.23 5.13 26.88
N GLN A 355 15.53 3.86 26.95
CA GLN A 355 16.33 3.29 28.04
C GLN A 355 17.77 3.74 27.92
N LYS A 356 18.33 4.35 28.97
CA LYS A 356 19.68 4.90 29.00
C LYS A 356 20.44 4.48 30.25
N GLY A 357 21.75 4.61 30.20
CA GLY A 357 22.63 4.46 31.37
C GLY A 357 22.82 3.03 31.85
N LYS A 358 22.96 2.83 33.16
CA LYS A 358 23.29 1.55 33.81
C LYS A 358 22.26 0.45 33.52
N ALA A 359 20.96 0.80 33.45
CA ALA A 359 19.89 -0.16 33.19
C ALA A 359 20.01 -0.79 31.77
N ARG A 360 20.36 0.04 30.78
CA ARG A 360 20.57 -0.44 29.41
C ARG A 360 21.80 -1.34 29.32
N LEU A 361 22.91 -0.94 29.96
CA LEU A 361 24.13 -1.75 29.98
C LEU A 361 23.90 -3.10 30.67
N ALA A 362 23.18 -3.13 31.79
CA ALA A 362 22.83 -4.38 32.48
C ALA A 362 22.01 -5.34 31.58
N GLN A 363 21.06 -4.80 30.83
CA GLN A 363 20.28 -5.60 29.86
C GLN A 363 21.15 -6.11 28.70
N GLN A 364 22.02 -5.28 28.15
CA GLN A 364 22.95 -5.68 27.10
C GLN A 364 23.88 -6.79 27.58
N GLU A 365 24.40 -6.72 28.79
CA GLU A 365 25.23 -7.75 29.40
C GLU A 365 24.46 -9.06 29.64
N ALA A 366 23.24 -8.98 30.13
CA ALA A 366 22.36 -10.13 30.35
C ALA A 366 22.02 -10.85 29.03
N ILE A 367 21.86 -10.09 27.94
CA ILE A 367 21.64 -10.64 26.59
C ILE A 367 22.93 -11.31 26.09
N ALA A 368 24.06 -10.63 26.18
CA ALA A 368 25.36 -11.13 25.71
C ALA A 368 25.83 -12.39 26.45
N SER A 369 25.51 -12.50 27.74
CA SER A 369 25.84 -13.68 28.56
C SER A 369 24.94 -14.88 28.30
N GLY A 370 23.78 -14.69 27.62
CA GLY A 370 22.77 -15.73 27.45
C GLY A 370 21.85 -15.95 28.67
N GLN A 371 21.98 -15.14 29.70
CA GLN A 371 21.10 -15.20 30.88
C GLN A 371 19.65 -14.94 30.47
N VAL A 372 19.41 -14.00 29.58
CA VAL A 372 18.11 -13.66 29.04
C VAL A 372 17.94 -14.37 27.69
N GLN A 373 16.95 -15.25 27.60
CA GLN A 373 16.67 -16.04 26.40
C GLN A 373 15.57 -15.43 25.53
N MET A 374 14.65 -14.69 26.11
CA MET A 374 13.59 -13.99 25.37
C MET A 374 13.80 -12.48 25.52
N ILE A 375 14.04 -11.81 24.38
CA ILE A 375 14.31 -10.37 24.33
C ILE A 375 13.17 -9.69 23.57
N VAL A 376 12.55 -8.70 24.19
CA VAL A 376 11.47 -7.90 23.58
C VAL A 376 11.89 -6.44 23.53
N GLY A 377 11.61 -5.76 22.44
CA GLY A 377 11.89 -4.33 22.35
C GLY A 377 11.50 -3.73 21.01
N THR A 378 12.04 -2.55 20.77
CA THR A 378 11.92 -1.84 19.50
C THR A 378 13.12 -2.13 18.60
N HIS A 379 13.31 -1.38 17.51
CA HIS A 379 14.51 -1.46 16.68
C HIS A 379 15.84 -1.33 17.46
N ALA A 380 15.79 -0.87 18.68
CA ALA A 380 16.95 -0.80 19.59
C ALA A 380 17.62 -2.18 19.84
N ILE A 381 16.87 -3.29 19.68
CA ILE A 381 17.39 -4.66 19.80
C ILE A 381 18.50 -4.92 18.79
N PHE A 382 18.44 -4.33 17.62
CA PHE A 382 19.36 -4.58 16.51
C PHE A 382 20.42 -3.48 16.33
N GLN A 383 20.64 -2.63 17.33
CA GLN A 383 21.74 -1.68 17.31
C GLN A 383 23.09 -2.42 17.47
N GLU A 384 24.18 -1.85 16.92
CA GLU A 384 25.50 -2.46 16.91
C GLU A 384 26.03 -2.89 18.27
N GLN A 385 25.63 -2.18 19.32
CA GLN A 385 26.07 -2.41 20.69
C GLN A 385 25.42 -3.65 21.34
N VAL A 386 24.34 -4.19 20.75
CA VAL A 386 23.66 -5.36 21.29
C VAL A 386 24.26 -6.63 20.69
N GLN A 387 24.77 -7.48 21.56
CA GLN A 387 25.35 -8.78 21.18
C GLN A 387 24.45 -9.90 21.68
N PHE A 388 24.06 -10.82 20.78
CA PHE A 388 23.30 -12.01 21.14
C PHE A 388 24.22 -13.19 21.42
N ASN A 389 23.71 -14.16 22.16
CA ASN A 389 24.37 -15.42 22.41
C ASN A 389 23.50 -16.60 21.93
N GLY A 390 23.60 -16.94 20.67
CA GLY A 390 22.80 -18.00 20.06
C GLY A 390 21.38 -17.58 19.68
N LEU A 391 21.24 -16.46 18.98
CA LEU A 391 19.96 -16.02 18.44
C LEU A 391 19.47 -16.98 17.36
N ALA A 392 18.37 -17.69 17.61
CA ALA A 392 17.82 -18.69 16.71
C ALA A 392 16.49 -18.30 16.06
N LEU A 393 15.75 -17.37 16.65
CA LEU A 393 14.46 -16.90 16.14
C LEU A 393 14.33 -15.40 16.30
N VAL A 394 13.95 -14.73 15.23
CA VAL A 394 13.56 -13.31 15.20
C VAL A 394 12.08 -13.23 14.88
N ILE A 395 11.32 -12.54 15.73
CA ILE A 395 9.90 -12.28 15.55
C ILE A 395 9.72 -10.78 15.30
N ILE A 396 9.07 -10.43 14.20
CA ILE A 396 8.79 -9.04 13.83
C ILE A 396 7.28 -8.84 13.83
N ASP A 397 6.81 -7.94 14.69
CA ASP A 397 5.39 -7.57 14.74
C ASP A 397 5.10 -6.35 13.88
N GLU A 398 3.93 -6.32 13.23
CA GLU A 398 3.45 -5.19 12.43
C GLU A 398 4.38 -4.80 11.27
N GLN A 399 4.72 -5.78 10.43
CA GLN A 399 5.68 -5.64 9.34
C GLN A 399 5.39 -4.51 8.33
N HIS A 400 4.13 -4.11 8.14
CA HIS A 400 3.79 -3.08 7.14
C HIS A 400 4.52 -1.75 7.34
N ARG A 401 5.16 -1.55 8.49
CA ARG A 401 6.02 -0.40 8.78
C ARG A 401 7.51 -0.64 8.44
N PHE A 402 7.87 -1.85 7.99
CA PHE A 402 9.26 -2.23 7.66
C PHE A 402 9.37 -2.71 6.21
N GLY A 403 10.22 -2.08 5.42
CA GLY A 403 10.53 -2.52 4.05
C GLY A 403 11.34 -3.83 4.02
N VAL A 404 11.36 -4.49 2.86
CA VAL A 404 12.13 -5.72 2.63
C VAL A 404 13.61 -5.56 3.04
N HIS A 405 14.20 -4.41 2.73
CA HIS A 405 15.60 -4.10 3.07
C HIS A 405 15.86 -4.02 4.57
N GLN A 406 14.95 -3.44 5.33
CA GLN A 406 15.09 -3.37 6.79
C GLN A 406 15.00 -4.76 7.41
N ARG A 407 14.14 -5.63 6.88
CA ARG A 407 14.03 -7.02 7.33
C ARG A 407 15.29 -7.83 7.07
N LEU A 408 15.85 -7.70 5.89
CA LEU A 408 17.11 -8.37 5.52
C LEU A 408 18.28 -7.87 6.36
N ALA A 409 18.40 -6.58 6.58
CA ALA A 409 19.44 -6.00 7.43
C ALA A 409 19.33 -6.50 8.89
N LEU A 410 18.12 -6.61 9.42
CA LEU A 410 17.87 -7.16 10.75
C LEU A 410 18.23 -8.65 10.83
N TRP A 411 17.93 -9.38 9.78
CA TRP A 411 18.20 -10.80 9.69
C TRP A 411 19.70 -11.09 9.55
N GLU A 412 20.42 -10.35 8.71
CA GLU A 412 21.87 -10.43 8.58
C GLU A 412 22.59 -10.09 9.87
N LYS A 413 22.11 -9.09 10.61
CA LYS A 413 22.67 -8.72 11.91
C LYS A 413 22.47 -9.80 12.97
N GLY A 414 21.48 -10.66 12.83
CA GLY A 414 21.25 -11.82 13.68
C GLY A 414 22.21 -12.99 13.42
N GLN A 415 23.04 -12.90 12.38
CA GLN A 415 23.98 -13.96 12.04
C GLN A 415 25.00 -14.17 13.16
N GLN A 416 25.15 -15.41 13.61
CA GLN A 416 26.16 -15.84 14.58
C GLN A 416 26.72 -17.21 14.22
N GLN A 417 28.05 -17.35 14.29
CA GLN A 417 28.75 -18.63 14.07
C GLN A 417 28.40 -19.32 12.74
N GLY A 418 28.08 -18.54 11.70
CA GLY A 418 27.66 -19.08 10.40
C GLY A 418 26.19 -19.44 10.29
N PHE A 419 25.39 -19.27 11.37
CA PHE A 419 23.97 -19.50 11.37
C PHE A 419 23.18 -18.18 11.32
N HIS A 420 22.12 -18.16 10.51
CA HIS A 420 21.12 -17.10 10.51
C HIS A 420 19.90 -17.51 11.34
N PRO A 421 19.26 -16.59 12.04
CA PRO A 421 18.05 -16.92 12.77
C PRO A 421 16.89 -17.25 11.83
N HIS A 422 15.98 -18.11 12.30
CA HIS A 422 14.65 -18.23 11.70
C HIS A 422 13.90 -16.92 11.86
N GLN A 423 13.09 -16.55 10.89
CA GLN A 423 12.32 -15.30 10.89
C GLN A 423 10.82 -15.58 10.84
N LEU A 424 10.11 -15.07 11.83
CA LEU A 424 8.66 -15.07 11.92
C LEU A 424 8.14 -13.65 11.88
N ILE A 425 7.27 -13.37 10.94
CA ILE A 425 6.69 -12.06 10.76
C ILE A 425 5.20 -12.16 11.06
N MET A 426 4.69 -11.21 11.83
CA MET A 426 3.28 -11.16 12.21
C MET A 426 2.65 -9.88 11.69
N THR A 427 1.40 -9.96 11.28
CA THR A 427 0.59 -8.79 10.94
C THR A 427 -0.81 -8.92 11.54
N ALA A 428 -1.27 -7.84 12.18
CA ALA A 428 -2.62 -7.72 12.69
C ALA A 428 -3.63 -7.31 11.61
N THR A 429 -3.12 -6.80 10.48
CA THR A 429 -3.96 -6.43 9.36
C THR A 429 -4.01 -7.62 8.40
N PRO A 430 -5.17 -8.24 8.21
CA PRO A 430 -5.31 -9.26 7.19
C PRO A 430 -4.92 -8.71 5.83
N ILE A 431 -4.09 -9.46 5.12
CA ILE A 431 -3.63 -9.09 3.78
C ILE A 431 -4.45 -9.89 2.78
N PRO A 432 -5.10 -9.25 1.80
CA PRO A 432 -5.80 -9.98 0.74
C PRO A 432 -4.89 -11.02 0.10
N ARG A 433 -5.43 -12.21 -0.16
CA ARG A 433 -4.64 -13.36 -0.65
C ARG A 433 -3.80 -13.02 -1.87
N THR A 434 -4.38 -12.30 -2.82
CA THR A 434 -3.72 -11.86 -4.04
C THR A 434 -2.50 -11.00 -3.76
N LEU A 435 -2.64 -10.06 -2.84
CA LEU A 435 -1.58 -9.17 -2.44
C LEU A 435 -0.48 -9.92 -1.68
N ALA A 436 -0.86 -10.84 -0.80
CA ALA A 436 0.08 -11.69 -0.07
C ALA A 436 0.91 -12.57 -1.02
N MET A 437 0.27 -13.16 -2.02
CA MET A 437 0.93 -14.01 -3.02
C MET A 437 1.92 -13.24 -3.93
N THR A 438 1.79 -11.95 -4.04
CA THR A 438 2.61 -11.12 -4.91
C THR A 438 3.65 -10.33 -4.10
N ALA A 439 3.21 -9.55 -3.13
CA ALA A 439 4.08 -8.65 -2.36
C ALA A 439 4.95 -9.37 -1.32
N TYR A 440 4.54 -10.56 -0.90
CA TYR A 440 5.23 -11.37 0.12
C TYR A 440 5.55 -12.78 -0.41
N ALA A 441 5.78 -12.91 -1.72
CA ALA A 441 6.10 -14.19 -2.35
C ALA A 441 7.44 -14.79 -1.89
N ASP A 442 8.31 -13.99 -1.27
CA ASP A 442 9.53 -14.41 -0.59
C ASP A 442 9.27 -15.14 0.74
N LEU A 443 8.07 -15.06 1.28
CA LEU A 443 7.68 -15.64 2.56
C LEU A 443 6.68 -16.78 2.39
N ASP A 444 6.80 -17.82 3.20
CA ASP A 444 5.72 -18.76 3.43
C ASP A 444 4.64 -18.09 4.28
N THR A 445 3.38 -18.37 4.00
CA THR A 445 2.26 -17.69 4.67
C THR A 445 1.42 -18.67 5.46
N SER A 446 1.13 -18.32 6.71
CA SER A 446 0.18 -18.99 7.59
C SER A 446 -0.95 -18.05 7.97
N VAL A 447 -2.19 -18.55 8.01
CA VAL A 447 -3.37 -17.74 8.30
C VAL A 447 -4.09 -18.30 9.53
N ILE A 448 -4.30 -17.45 10.53
CA ILE A 448 -5.17 -17.74 11.67
C ILE A 448 -6.57 -17.27 11.30
N ASP A 449 -7.39 -18.18 10.79
CA ASP A 449 -8.73 -17.94 10.25
C ASP A 449 -9.85 -18.25 11.25
N GLU A 450 -9.53 -18.33 12.53
CA GLU A 450 -10.44 -18.65 13.62
C GLU A 450 -10.20 -17.69 14.78
N LEU A 451 -11.28 -17.15 15.35
CA LEU A 451 -11.21 -16.34 16.56
C LEU A 451 -11.29 -17.21 17.82
N PRO A 452 -10.59 -16.84 18.91
CA PRO A 452 -10.69 -17.52 20.19
C PRO A 452 -12.14 -17.58 20.71
N PRO A 453 -12.54 -18.63 21.45
CA PRO A 453 -13.82 -18.70 22.12
C PRO A 453 -14.05 -17.49 23.05
N GLY A 454 -15.32 -17.05 23.19
CA GLY A 454 -15.69 -15.90 24.01
C GLY A 454 -15.69 -14.55 23.30
N ARG A 455 -15.32 -14.51 22.02
CA ARG A 455 -15.52 -13.32 21.20
C ARG A 455 -16.92 -13.33 20.59
N THR A 456 -17.63 -12.21 20.78
CA THR A 456 -18.96 -11.99 20.18
C THR A 456 -18.83 -11.08 18.96
N PRO A 457 -19.62 -11.30 17.89
CA PRO A 457 -19.69 -10.36 16.77
C PRO A 457 -20.12 -8.98 17.26
N VAL A 458 -19.48 -7.93 16.73
CA VAL A 458 -19.82 -6.54 17.04
C VAL A 458 -20.88 -6.06 16.05
N THR A 459 -22.02 -5.61 16.54
CA THR A 459 -23.05 -5.00 15.71
C THR A 459 -22.63 -3.57 15.39
N THR A 460 -22.45 -3.26 14.11
CA THR A 460 -22.05 -1.94 13.63
C THR A 460 -23.25 -1.19 13.04
N VAL A 461 -23.45 0.05 13.49
CA VAL A 461 -24.50 0.94 12.97
C VAL A 461 -23.87 2.27 12.53
N ALA A 462 -24.39 2.84 11.45
CA ALA A 462 -23.99 4.15 10.97
C ALA A 462 -25.15 5.14 11.23
N ILE A 463 -24.86 6.19 11.98
CA ILE A 463 -25.85 7.18 12.45
C ILE A 463 -25.36 8.58 12.10
N PRO A 464 -26.19 9.47 11.56
CA PRO A 464 -25.80 10.85 11.31
C PRO A 464 -25.56 11.62 12.61
N ASP A 465 -24.65 12.58 12.59
CA ASP A 465 -24.28 13.41 13.75
C ASP A 465 -25.41 14.26 14.29
N THR A 466 -26.46 14.50 13.51
CA THR A 466 -27.69 15.13 13.95
C THR A 466 -28.41 14.37 15.09
N ARG A 467 -28.11 13.07 15.23
CA ARG A 467 -28.64 12.20 16.29
C ARG A 467 -27.64 11.96 17.43
N ARG A 468 -26.65 12.83 17.59
CA ARG A 468 -25.60 12.71 18.60
C ARG A 468 -26.15 12.66 20.03
N ILE A 469 -27.22 13.39 20.31
CA ILE A 469 -27.90 13.39 21.62
C ILE A 469 -28.44 12.01 21.96
N ASP A 470 -29.04 11.30 21.00
CA ASP A 470 -29.57 9.94 21.20
C ASP A 470 -28.43 8.98 21.58
N ILE A 471 -27.26 9.17 20.99
CA ILE A 471 -26.08 8.36 21.30
C ILE A 471 -25.55 8.65 22.71
N ILE A 472 -25.51 9.91 23.12
CA ILE A 472 -25.13 10.29 24.49
C ILE A 472 -26.07 9.65 25.50
N ASP A 473 -27.39 9.67 25.26
CA ASP A 473 -28.38 9.02 26.12
C ASP A 473 -28.20 7.49 26.17
N ARG A 474 -27.86 6.88 25.02
CA ARG A 474 -27.55 5.44 24.99
C ARG A 474 -26.30 5.09 25.79
N VAL A 475 -25.24 5.92 25.73
CA VAL A 475 -24.03 5.77 26.55
C VAL A 475 -24.37 5.86 28.03
N ARG A 476 -25.18 6.87 28.43
CA ARG A 476 -25.65 7.00 29.82
C ARG A 476 -26.34 5.73 30.30
N HIS A 477 -27.28 5.23 29.51
CA HIS A 477 -28.01 4.00 29.84
C HIS A 477 -27.09 2.79 29.96
N ALA A 478 -26.20 2.59 29.01
CA ALA A 478 -25.24 1.47 29.00
C ALA A 478 -24.32 1.49 30.22
N CYS A 479 -23.81 2.66 30.58
CA CYS A 479 -22.89 2.79 31.72
C CYS A 479 -23.61 2.76 33.08
N MET A 480 -24.72 3.44 33.24
CA MET A 480 -25.42 3.57 34.52
C MET A 480 -26.35 2.40 34.81
N THR A 481 -27.08 1.91 33.83
CA THR A 481 -28.10 0.85 34.04
C THR A 481 -27.54 -0.56 33.77
N GLU A 482 -26.72 -0.68 32.71
CA GLU A 482 -26.19 -1.99 32.30
C GLU A 482 -24.78 -2.25 32.86
N GLY A 483 -24.14 -1.29 33.54
CA GLY A 483 -22.83 -1.43 34.15
C GLY A 483 -21.68 -1.60 33.17
N ARG A 484 -21.86 -1.15 31.92
CA ARG A 484 -20.89 -1.29 30.82
C ARG A 484 -19.95 -0.10 30.75
N GLN A 485 -18.86 -0.28 30.02
CA GLN A 485 -17.94 0.80 29.70
C GLN A 485 -17.97 1.10 28.19
N ALA A 486 -17.64 2.32 27.82
CA ALA A 486 -17.70 2.80 26.46
C ALA A 486 -16.43 3.56 26.05
N TYR A 487 -16.08 3.46 24.78
CA TYR A 487 -15.09 4.30 24.12
C TYR A 487 -15.78 5.35 23.26
N TRP A 488 -15.25 6.55 23.25
CA TRP A 488 -15.65 7.63 22.35
C TRP A 488 -14.42 8.16 21.61
N VAL A 489 -14.29 7.79 20.34
CA VAL A 489 -13.10 8.13 19.54
C VAL A 489 -13.38 9.36 18.67
N CYS A 490 -12.54 10.36 18.83
CA CYS A 490 -12.55 11.58 18.04
C CYS A 490 -11.54 11.48 16.91
N THR A 491 -11.98 11.79 15.70
CA THR A 491 -11.12 11.81 14.50
C THR A 491 -11.07 13.24 13.95
N LEU A 492 -9.91 13.71 13.54
CA LEU A 492 -9.75 15.03 12.93
C LEU A 492 -9.23 14.96 11.48
N ILE A 493 -9.41 16.09 10.77
CA ILE A 493 -9.10 16.21 9.34
C ILE A 493 -7.60 16.48 9.08
N GLU A 494 -6.89 17.08 10.04
CA GLU A 494 -5.55 17.63 9.81
C GLU A 494 -4.47 16.77 10.48
N GLU A 495 -3.33 16.64 9.81
CA GLU A 495 -2.13 15.89 10.23
C GLU A 495 -1.43 16.48 11.49
N SER A 496 -2.11 17.31 12.26
CA SER A 496 -1.57 17.96 13.45
C SER A 496 -2.04 17.28 14.73
N GLU A 497 -1.15 16.60 15.43
CA GLU A 497 -1.38 16.03 16.77
C GLU A 497 -1.92 17.07 17.78
N LEU A 498 -1.62 18.36 17.55
CA LEU A 498 -2.12 19.45 18.38
C LEU A 498 -3.63 19.64 18.23
N LEU A 499 -4.13 19.66 17.00
CA LEU A 499 -5.55 19.85 16.71
C LEU A 499 -6.37 18.62 17.12
N GLU A 500 -5.81 17.43 16.94
CA GLU A 500 -6.43 16.19 17.43
C GLU A 500 -6.60 16.20 18.95
N ALA A 501 -5.56 16.59 19.67
CA ALA A 501 -5.61 16.70 21.11
C ALA A 501 -6.65 17.74 21.58
N GLN A 502 -6.69 18.91 20.94
CA GLN A 502 -7.65 19.98 21.27
C GLN A 502 -9.11 19.55 21.04
N ALA A 503 -9.38 18.83 19.95
CA ALA A 503 -10.73 18.36 19.69
C ALA A 503 -11.15 17.23 20.65
N ALA A 504 -10.25 16.35 21.01
CA ALA A 504 -10.51 15.33 22.02
C ALA A 504 -10.77 15.98 23.41
N GLU A 505 -10.01 16.99 23.77
CA GLU A 505 -10.23 17.79 25.00
C GLU A 505 -11.59 18.50 24.98
N ALA A 506 -11.97 19.15 23.87
CA ALA A 506 -13.25 19.81 23.72
C ALA A 506 -14.41 18.83 23.83
N THR A 507 -14.32 17.68 23.19
CA THR A 507 -15.32 16.60 23.27
C THR A 507 -15.42 16.04 24.68
N TRP A 508 -14.30 15.88 25.36
CA TRP A 508 -14.25 15.40 26.73
C TRP A 508 -14.95 16.38 27.69
N GLU A 509 -14.70 17.70 27.58
CA GLU A 509 -15.39 18.70 28.36
C GLU A 509 -16.90 18.70 28.10
N GLU A 510 -17.30 18.62 26.85
CA GLU A 510 -18.71 18.54 26.45
C GLU A 510 -19.40 17.30 27.04
N LEU A 511 -18.78 16.12 26.93
CA LEU A 511 -19.34 14.88 27.45
C LEU A 511 -19.38 14.84 28.99
N LYS A 512 -18.43 15.45 29.68
CA LYS A 512 -18.49 15.64 31.13
C LYS A 512 -19.70 16.47 31.56
N LEU A 513 -19.99 17.54 30.83
CA LEU A 513 -21.17 18.37 31.10
C LEU A 513 -22.47 17.65 30.77
N ALA A 514 -22.51 16.89 29.67
CA ALA A 514 -23.70 16.15 29.24
C ALA A 514 -23.96 14.89 30.11
N LEU A 515 -22.93 14.31 30.69
CA LEU A 515 -22.94 13.06 31.45
C LEU A 515 -22.32 13.26 32.85
N PRO A 516 -22.90 14.13 33.70
CA PRO A 516 -22.33 14.44 35.00
C PRO A 516 -22.31 13.23 35.97
N GLU A 517 -23.11 12.20 35.68
CA GLU A 517 -23.18 10.97 36.45
C GLU A 517 -22.03 10.00 36.15
N LEU A 518 -21.34 10.17 35.04
CA LEU A 518 -20.28 9.28 34.61
C LEU A 518 -18.89 9.85 34.91
N ASN A 519 -17.97 8.96 35.24
CA ASN A 519 -16.55 9.27 35.25
C ASN A 519 -16.00 9.16 33.83
N VAL A 520 -15.63 10.30 33.24
CA VAL A 520 -15.15 10.40 31.85
C VAL A 520 -13.64 10.65 31.85
N GLY A 521 -12.89 9.74 31.27
CA GLY A 521 -11.46 9.85 31.06
C GLY A 521 -11.09 10.40 29.68
N LEU A 522 -9.86 10.88 29.52
CA LEU A 522 -9.31 11.40 28.27
C LEU A 522 -7.93 10.82 28.00
N VAL A 523 -7.71 10.36 26.77
CA VAL A 523 -6.40 9.92 26.26
C VAL A 523 -6.17 10.48 24.86
N HIS A 524 -5.04 11.14 24.65
CA HIS A 524 -4.63 11.62 23.32
C HIS A 524 -3.11 11.54 23.12
N GLY A 525 -2.64 11.74 21.89
CA GLY A 525 -1.24 11.56 21.48
C GLY A 525 -0.23 12.37 22.28
N ARG A 526 -0.58 13.60 22.69
CA ARG A 526 0.31 14.54 23.36
C ARG A 526 0.47 14.33 24.86
N MET A 527 -0.34 13.48 25.48
CA MET A 527 -0.19 13.15 26.89
C MET A 527 1.12 12.39 27.13
N LYS A 528 1.71 12.59 28.31
CA LYS A 528 2.90 11.84 28.71
C LYS A 528 2.58 10.34 28.85
N PRO A 529 3.51 9.44 28.54
CA PRO A 529 3.27 8.00 28.66
C PRO A 529 2.73 7.55 30.01
N ALA A 530 3.25 8.11 31.10
CA ALA A 530 2.78 7.81 32.46
C ALA A 530 1.31 8.21 32.68
N GLU A 531 0.90 9.38 32.15
CA GLU A 531 -0.49 9.86 32.25
C GLU A 531 -1.43 8.96 31.44
N LYS A 532 -1.04 8.58 30.23
CA LYS A 532 -1.80 7.62 29.40
C LYS A 532 -1.98 6.29 30.11
N GLN A 533 -0.91 5.77 30.69
CA GLN A 533 -0.94 4.52 31.44
C GLN A 533 -1.86 4.58 32.64
N ALA A 534 -1.82 5.68 33.41
CA ALA A 534 -2.68 5.88 34.57
C ALA A 534 -4.17 5.89 34.17
N VAL A 535 -4.52 6.64 33.12
CA VAL A 535 -5.91 6.69 32.61
C VAL A 535 -6.38 5.32 32.12
N MET A 536 -5.56 4.62 31.34
CA MET A 536 -5.90 3.29 30.82
C MET A 536 -6.05 2.27 31.95
N THR A 537 -5.22 2.34 32.99
CA THR A 537 -5.34 1.49 34.18
C THR A 537 -6.65 1.74 34.93
N SER A 538 -6.99 3.02 35.18
CA SER A 538 -8.28 3.38 35.80
C SER A 538 -9.47 2.92 34.96
N PHE A 539 -9.39 3.01 33.65
CA PHE A 539 -10.44 2.51 32.76
C PHE A 539 -10.57 0.97 32.82
N LYS A 540 -9.45 0.27 32.79
CA LYS A 540 -9.43 -1.19 32.94
C LYS A 540 -9.99 -1.67 34.29
N GLN A 541 -9.74 -0.93 35.36
CA GLN A 541 -10.24 -1.24 36.70
C GLN A 541 -11.72 -0.89 36.91
N GLY A 542 -12.35 -0.26 35.91
CA GLY A 542 -13.76 0.12 35.98
C GLY A 542 -14.03 1.42 36.75
N GLU A 543 -12.99 2.18 37.11
CA GLU A 543 -13.13 3.49 37.74
C GLU A 543 -13.65 4.57 36.78
N LEU A 544 -13.39 4.40 35.49
CA LEU A 544 -13.90 5.23 34.41
C LEU A 544 -14.99 4.48 33.64
N HIS A 545 -16.10 5.16 33.36
CA HIS A 545 -17.24 4.63 32.61
C HIS A 545 -17.09 4.85 31.09
N LEU A 546 -16.58 6.03 30.74
CA LEU A 546 -16.42 6.47 29.36
C LEU A 546 -14.97 6.95 29.17
N LEU A 547 -14.34 6.50 28.08
CA LEU A 547 -13.02 6.96 27.69
C LEU A 547 -13.10 7.71 26.36
N VAL A 548 -12.84 9.01 26.41
CA VAL A 548 -12.68 9.84 25.20
C VAL A 548 -11.24 9.73 24.73
N ALA A 549 -11.03 9.43 23.48
CA ALA A 549 -9.71 9.21 22.94
C ALA A 549 -9.58 9.68 21.48
N THR A 550 -8.34 9.91 21.07
CA THR A 550 -7.97 9.98 19.66
C THR A 550 -7.66 8.58 19.12
N THR A 551 -7.26 8.47 17.85
CA THR A 551 -6.89 7.21 17.21
C THR A 551 -5.75 6.45 17.90
N VAL A 552 -5.03 7.08 18.81
CA VAL A 552 -3.96 6.47 19.66
C VAL A 552 -4.44 5.23 20.43
N ILE A 553 -5.74 5.06 20.60
CA ILE A 553 -6.36 3.87 21.21
C ILE A 553 -6.19 2.59 20.36
N GLU A 554 -5.68 2.72 19.14
CA GLU A 554 -5.35 1.55 18.29
C GLU A 554 -4.41 0.57 19.00
N VAL A 555 -3.59 1.09 19.92
CA VAL A 555 -2.63 0.33 20.71
C VAL A 555 -3.12 0.31 22.17
N GLY A 556 -4.04 -0.58 22.49
CA GLY A 556 -4.72 -0.49 23.75
C GLY A 556 -4.67 -1.71 24.65
N VAL A 557 -4.92 -1.43 25.91
CA VAL A 557 -5.19 -2.40 26.97
C VAL A 557 -6.50 -3.12 26.67
N ASP A 558 -6.55 -4.41 26.93
CA ASP A 558 -7.77 -5.21 26.82
C ASP A 558 -8.73 -4.88 27.97
N VAL A 559 -9.93 -4.42 27.63
CA VAL A 559 -10.99 -4.09 28.60
C VAL A 559 -12.26 -4.86 28.24
N PRO A 560 -12.45 -6.06 28.80
CA PRO A 560 -13.57 -6.95 28.44
C PRO A 560 -14.95 -6.33 28.70
N ASN A 561 -15.09 -5.43 29.69
CA ASN A 561 -16.35 -4.75 30.00
C ASN A 561 -16.69 -3.61 29.04
N ALA A 562 -15.77 -3.18 28.20
CA ALA A 562 -16.01 -2.17 27.19
C ALA A 562 -16.79 -2.81 26.01
N SER A 563 -18.06 -2.46 25.90
CA SER A 563 -19.00 -3.06 24.94
C SER A 563 -19.58 -2.08 23.95
N LEU A 564 -19.27 -0.80 24.08
CA LEU A 564 -19.75 0.27 23.21
C LEU A 564 -18.58 1.10 22.68
N MET A 565 -18.48 1.17 21.36
CA MET A 565 -17.49 1.97 20.65
C MET A 565 -18.21 3.03 19.81
N ILE A 566 -18.00 4.30 20.09
CA ILE A 566 -18.50 5.41 19.29
C ILE A 566 -17.31 6.02 18.55
N ILE A 567 -17.43 6.15 17.22
CA ILE A 567 -16.41 6.77 16.37
C ILE A 567 -17.04 7.98 15.69
N GLU A 568 -16.57 9.17 16.04
CA GLU A 568 -16.98 10.43 15.39
C GLU A 568 -16.22 10.61 14.08
N ASN A 569 -16.94 11.12 13.07
CA ASN A 569 -16.41 11.39 11.73
C ASN A 569 -15.63 10.19 11.14
N PRO A 570 -16.24 8.99 11.09
CA PRO A 570 -15.58 7.77 10.62
C PRO A 570 -15.20 7.85 9.13
N GLU A 571 -15.84 8.72 8.35
CA GLU A 571 -15.55 8.98 6.95
C GLU A 571 -14.11 9.44 6.70
N ARG A 572 -13.40 9.88 7.75
CA ARG A 572 -12.02 10.35 7.70
C ARG A 572 -10.99 9.26 7.89
N LEU A 573 -11.40 8.11 8.39
CA LEU A 573 -10.53 6.96 8.63
C LEU A 573 -10.61 5.94 7.50
N GLY A 574 -9.53 5.22 7.30
CA GLY A 574 -9.51 4.05 6.43
C GLY A 574 -10.25 2.86 7.04
N LEU A 575 -10.68 1.91 6.20
CA LEU A 575 -11.37 0.70 6.64
C LEU A 575 -10.57 -0.12 7.65
N ALA A 576 -9.27 -0.28 7.44
CA ALA A 576 -8.39 -1.00 8.35
C ALA A 576 -8.36 -0.36 9.76
N GLN A 577 -8.27 0.97 9.84
CA GLN A 577 -8.29 1.69 11.11
C GLN A 577 -9.63 1.56 11.84
N LEU A 578 -10.74 1.72 11.12
CA LEU A 578 -12.08 1.53 11.65
C LEU A 578 -12.29 0.11 12.19
N HIS A 579 -11.79 -0.89 11.46
CA HIS A 579 -11.87 -2.29 11.89
C HIS A 579 -11.03 -2.55 13.15
N GLN A 580 -9.83 -1.99 13.25
CA GLN A 580 -8.98 -2.08 14.43
C GLN A 580 -9.62 -1.44 15.65
N LEU A 581 -10.21 -0.25 15.51
CA LEU A 581 -10.96 0.42 16.58
C LEU A 581 -12.16 -0.41 17.01
N ARG A 582 -12.96 -0.92 16.08
CA ARG A 582 -14.08 -1.81 16.38
C ARG A 582 -13.64 -3.05 17.13
N GLY A 583 -12.49 -3.60 16.81
CA GLY A 583 -11.91 -4.78 17.49
C GLY A 583 -11.53 -4.55 18.95
N ARG A 584 -11.63 -3.31 19.48
CA ARG A 584 -11.43 -3.01 20.90
C ARG A 584 -12.62 -3.40 21.78
N VAL A 585 -13.77 -3.59 21.20
CA VAL A 585 -14.97 -4.12 21.86
C VAL A 585 -15.24 -5.55 21.37
N GLY A 586 -16.22 -6.23 21.97
CA GLY A 586 -16.50 -7.64 21.63
C GLY A 586 -15.56 -8.65 22.31
N ARG A 587 -14.87 -8.24 23.38
CA ARG A 587 -13.92 -9.08 24.13
C ARG A 587 -14.50 -9.71 25.37
N GLY A 588 -15.76 -9.42 25.67
CA GLY A 588 -16.50 -9.99 26.79
C GLY A 588 -17.70 -10.81 26.32
N ALA A 589 -18.44 -11.39 27.29
CA ALA A 589 -19.62 -12.19 27.03
C ALA A 589 -20.85 -11.34 26.62
N VAL A 590 -20.79 -10.03 26.77
CA VAL A 590 -21.91 -9.13 26.51
C VAL A 590 -21.90 -8.65 25.07
N ALA A 591 -23.08 -8.53 24.46
CA ALA A 591 -23.24 -8.01 23.11
C ALA A 591 -22.62 -6.62 22.98
N SER A 592 -21.79 -6.43 21.98
CA SER A 592 -21.05 -5.19 21.74
C SER A 592 -21.53 -4.47 20.49
N HIS A 593 -21.46 -3.14 20.52
CA HIS A 593 -21.92 -2.27 19.44
C HIS A 593 -20.84 -1.27 19.07
N CYS A 594 -20.71 -1.00 17.77
CA CYS A 594 -19.89 0.06 17.21
C CYS A 594 -20.80 1.05 16.50
N VAL A 595 -20.77 2.30 16.92
CA VAL A 595 -21.56 3.41 16.34
C VAL A 595 -20.63 4.28 15.52
N LEU A 596 -20.91 4.35 14.21
CA LEU A 596 -20.22 5.24 13.28
C LEU A 596 -21.04 6.53 13.13
N LEU A 597 -20.63 7.56 13.84
CA LEU A 597 -21.33 8.85 13.89
C LEU A 597 -20.77 9.76 12.78
N TYR A 598 -21.42 9.75 11.63
CA TYR A 598 -20.93 10.41 10.42
C TYR A 598 -21.55 11.79 10.21
N LYS A 599 -20.81 12.66 9.52
CA LYS A 599 -21.26 13.98 9.10
C LYS A 599 -21.79 13.93 7.67
N THR A 600 -23.00 14.47 7.46
CA THR A 600 -23.60 14.60 6.12
C THR A 600 -23.11 15.87 5.41
N PRO A 601 -23.03 15.86 4.04
CA PRO A 601 -23.22 14.72 3.13
C PRO A 601 -22.00 13.80 3.07
N LEU A 602 -22.23 12.49 2.88
CA LEU A 602 -21.18 11.51 2.65
C LEU A 602 -20.82 11.42 1.17
N SER A 603 -19.51 11.31 0.87
CA SER A 603 -19.06 10.92 -0.47
C SER A 603 -19.48 9.48 -0.78
N LYS A 604 -19.54 9.12 -2.07
CA LYS A 604 -19.83 7.72 -2.48
C LYS A 604 -18.83 6.72 -1.87
N THR A 605 -17.55 7.09 -1.84
CA THR A 605 -16.50 6.27 -1.25
C THR A 605 -16.69 6.08 0.25
N ALA A 606 -17.05 7.14 0.99
CA ALA A 606 -17.34 7.05 2.41
C ALA A 606 -18.57 6.17 2.68
N GLN A 607 -19.64 6.29 1.89
CA GLN A 607 -20.81 5.43 1.99
C GLN A 607 -20.44 3.95 1.84
N ILE A 608 -19.64 3.60 0.84
CA ILE A 608 -19.17 2.23 0.59
C ILE A 608 -18.35 1.72 1.78
N ARG A 609 -17.43 2.51 2.32
CA ARG A 609 -16.62 2.13 3.49
C ARG A 609 -17.48 1.83 4.71
N LEU A 610 -18.41 2.71 5.06
CA LEU A 610 -19.29 2.51 6.21
C LEU A 610 -20.22 1.31 6.01
N GLN A 611 -20.69 1.07 4.79
CA GLN A 611 -21.48 -0.10 4.45
C GLN A 611 -20.70 -1.40 4.65
N VAL A 612 -19.48 -1.47 4.16
CA VAL A 612 -18.61 -2.65 4.31
C VAL A 612 -18.40 -2.99 5.79
N LEU A 613 -18.09 -1.98 6.60
CA LEU A 613 -17.85 -2.18 8.03
C LEU A 613 -19.13 -2.63 8.77
N ARG A 614 -20.30 -2.11 8.37
CA ARG A 614 -21.59 -2.52 8.92
C ARG A 614 -21.94 -3.97 8.58
N ASP A 615 -21.63 -4.40 7.35
CA ASP A 615 -22.08 -5.69 6.81
C ASP A 615 -21.16 -6.87 7.20
N SER A 616 -19.90 -6.61 7.60
CA SER A 616 -18.93 -7.66 7.91
C SER A 616 -18.13 -7.39 9.18
N ASN A 617 -17.91 -8.47 9.94
CA ASN A 617 -16.93 -8.53 11.04
C ASN A 617 -15.61 -9.20 10.63
N ASP A 618 -15.56 -9.78 9.44
CA ASP A 618 -14.38 -10.51 8.94
C ASP A 618 -13.31 -9.53 8.42
N GLY A 619 -12.18 -9.49 9.10
CA GLY A 619 -11.06 -8.61 8.73
C GLY A 619 -10.48 -8.90 7.35
N PHE A 620 -10.55 -10.14 6.84
CA PHE A 620 -10.10 -10.48 5.49
C PHE A 620 -11.03 -9.91 4.42
N VAL A 621 -12.35 -9.97 4.64
CA VAL A 621 -13.35 -9.35 3.75
C VAL A 621 -13.15 -7.83 3.73
N ILE A 622 -12.94 -7.22 4.90
CA ILE A 622 -12.71 -5.77 5.03
C ILE A 622 -11.42 -5.38 4.31
N ALA A 623 -10.34 -6.13 4.48
CA ALA A 623 -9.08 -5.88 3.81
C ALA A 623 -9.19 -5.99 2.28
N GLN A 624 -9.94 -6.99 1.79
CA GLN A 624 -10.21 -7.13 0.35
C GLN A 624 -10.99 -5.93 -0.20
N LYS A 625 -12.01 -5.47 0.52
CA LYS A 625 -12.79 -4.30 0.13
C LYS A 625 -12.00 -2.99 0.22
N ASP A 626 -11.14 -2.85 1.22
CA ASP A 626 -10.24 -1.69 1.33
C ASP A 626 -9.27 -1.63 0.13
N LEU A 627 -8.74 -2.78 -0.28
CA LEU A 627 -7.91 -2.91 -1.48
C LEU A 627 -8.68 -2.50 -2.76
N GLU A 628 -9.93 -2.93 -2.92
CA GLU A 628 -10.78 -2.55 -4.05
C GLU A 628 -11.06 -1.04 -4.11
N ILE A 629 -11.23 -0.40 -2.95
CA ILE A 629 -11.53 1.04 -2.85
C ILE A 629 -10.29 1.90 -3.08
N ARG A 630 -9.16 1.56 -2.49
CA ARG A 630 -7.92 2.37 -2.52
C ARG A 630 -7.00 2.02 -3.66
N GLY A 631 -7.05 0.78 -4.11
CA GLY A 631 -6.05 0.23 -5.01
C GLY A 631 -4.79 -0.30 -4.29
N PRO A 632 -3.99 -1.11 -4.98
CA PRO A 632 -2.83 -1.80 -4.39
C PRO A 632 -1.70 -0.85 -3.97
N GLY A 633 -1.55 0.29 -4.63
CA GLY A 633 -0.48 1.24 -4.40
C GLY A 633 -0.51 1.92 -3.01
N GLU A 634 -1.68 2.28 -2.52
CA GLU A 634 -1.83 2.89 -1.20
C GLU A 634 -1.69 1.87 -0.06
N LEU A 635 -2.14 0.64 -0.27
CA LEU A 635 -2.13 -0.40 0.76
C LEU A 635 -0.73 -0.93 1.04
N LEU A 636 0.11 -1.02 0.01
CA LEU A 636 1.50 -1.46 0.13
C LEU A 636 2.42 -0.35 0.68
N GLY A 637 1.90 0.86 0.84
CA GLY A 637 2.72 1.99 1.28
C GLY A 637 3.89 2.23 0.32
N THR A 638 3.62 2.26 -0.99
CA THR A 638 4.62 2.30 -2.07
C THR A 638 5.66 3.40 -1.91
N ARG A 639 5.35 4.45 -1.16
CA ARG A 639 6.32 5.49 -0.76
C ARG A 639 7.25 5.09 0.39
N GLN A 640 6.91 4.04 1.17
CA GLN A 640 7.68 3.64 2.36
C GLN A 640 8.36 2.27 2.23
N THR A 641 7.91 1.39 1.31
CA THR A 641 8.36 0.00 1.25
C THR A 641 9.38 -0.30 0.15
N GLY A 642 9.69 0.68 -0.73
CA GLY A 642 10.62 0.44 -1.86
C GLY A 642 10.11 -0.59 -2.90
N ASN A 643 8.85 -0.99 -2.84
CA ASN A 643 8.26 -1.83 -3.87
C ASN A 643 8.03 -0.98 -5.12
N ALA A 644 8.60 -1.40 -6.23
CA ALA A 644 8.41 -0.76 -7.53
C ALA A 644 6.92 -0.75 -7.89
N GLU A 645 6.40 0.42 -8.24
CA GLU A 645 5.08 0.50 -8.85
C GLU A 645 5.10 -0.29 -10.16
N PHE A 646 4.09 -1.15 -10.36
CA PHE A 646 3.92 -1.84 -11.63
C PHE A 646 3.69 -0.83 -12.76
N LYS A 647 4.35 -1.06 -13.88
CA LYS A 647 4.25 -0.18 -15.06
C LYS A 647 2.98 -0.46 -15.87
N VAL A 648 2.54 -1.71 -15.92
CA VAL A 648 1.38 -2.15 -16.72
C VAL A 648 0.44 -3.04 -15.95
N ALA A 649 0.93 -3.89 -15.06
CA ALA A 649 0.12 -4.80 -14.25
C ALA A 649 -0.67 -4.04 -13.17
N ASN A 650 -1.86 -4.53 -12.89
CA ASN A 650 -2.68 -4.08 -11.78
C ASN A 650 -3.15 -5.30 -11.00
N LEU A 651 -2.73 -5.44 -9.75
CA LEU A 651 -2.95 -6.64 -8.95
C LEU A 651 -4.43 -6.98 -8.74
N LEU A 652 -5.31 -5.98 -8.71
CA LEU A 652 -6.75 -6.22 -8.60
C LEU A 652 -7.35 -6.71 -9.91
N ARG A 653 -7.03 -6.01 -11.00
CA ARG A 653 -7.54 -6.35 -12.32
C ARG A 653 -7.02 -7.71 -12.79
N ASP A 654 -5.72 -7.95 -12.56
CA ASP A 654 -4.98 -9.08 -13.14
C ASP A 654 -4.85 -10.27 -12.18
N GLN A 655 -5.57 -10.26 -11.05
CA GLN A 655 -5.48 -11.29 -10.00
C GLN A 655 -5.70 -12.73 -10.52
N ALA A 656 -6.52 -12.90 -11.54
CA ALA A 656 -6.77 -14.21 -12.14
C ALA A 656 -5.52 -14.83 -12.80
N MET A 657 -4.54 -14.03 -13.19
CA MET A 657 -3.28 -14.48 -13.80
C MET A 657 -2.25 -14.97 -12.76
N ILE A 658 -2.38 -14.58 -11.49
CA ILE A 658 -1.34 -14.80 -10.48
C ILE A 658 -1.00 -16.28 -10.25
N PRO A 659 -1.95 -17.22 -10.14
CA PRO A 659 -1.62 -18.63 -9.95
C PRO A 659 -0.81 -19.21 -11.12
N GLU A 660 -1.14 -18.83 -12.35
CA GLU A 660 -0.40 -19.23 -13.54
C GLU A 660 0.99 -18.60 -13.57
N VAL A 661 1.08 -17.32 -13.31
CA VAL A 661 2.36 -16.58 -13.21
C VAL A 661 3.30 -17.26 -12.21
N GLN A 662 2.82 -17.65 -11.05
CA GLN A 662 3.64 -18.32 -10.02
C GLN A 662 4.14 -19.68 -10.49
N ARG A 663 3.30 -20.44 -11.19
CA ARG A 663 3.69 -21.74 -11.79
C ARG A 663 4.77 -21.55 -12.85
N LEU A 664 4.57 -20.60 -13.75
CA LEU A 664 5.52 -20.27 -14.82
C LEU A 664 6.83 -19.70 -14.28
N ALA A 665 6.78 -18.83 -13.27
CA ALA A 665 7.96 -18.26 -12.64
C ALA A 665 8.85 -19.35 -12.02
N ARG A 666 8.26 -20.33 -11.33
CA ARG A 666 9.02 -21.49 -10.81
C ARG A 666 9.69 -22.27 -11.93
N HIS A 667 8.95 -22.57 -13.00
CA HIS A 667 9.48 -23.27 -14.17
C HIS A 667 10.65 -22.53 -14.81
N ILE A 668 10.52 -21.20 -14.99
CA ILE A 668 11.59 -20.37 -15.57
C ILE A 668 12.78 -20.31 -14.61
N HIS A 669 12.55 -20.14 -13.32
CA HIS A 669 13.62 -20.10 -12.32
C HIS A 669 14.47 -21.36 -12.30
N GLU A 670 13.82 -22.53 -12.42
CA GLU A 670 14.51 -23.83 -12.39
C GLU A 670 15.22 -24.17 -13.70
N ARG A 671 14.61 -23.88 -14.84
CA ARG A 671 15.10 -24.35 -16.15
C ARG A 671 15.78 -23.28 -17.00
N TYR A 672 15.49 -22.01 -16.76
CA TYR A 672 15.95 -20.89 -17.58
C TYR A 672 16.53 -19.75 -16.73
N PRO A 673 17.58 -20.00 -15.92
CA PRO A 673 18.09 -19.01 -14.96
C PRO A 673 18.62 -17.73 -15.61
N GLN A 674 19.13 -17.81 -16.86
CA GLN A 674 19.61 -16.63 -17.59
C GLN A 674 18.45 -15.74 -18.02
N GLN A 675 17.36 -16.33 -18.54
CA GLN A 675 16.13 -15.59 -18.89
C GLN A 675 15.48 -15.01 -17.65
N ALA A 676 15.45 -15.75 -16.54
CA ALA A 676 14.95 -15.28 -15.26
C ALA A 676 15.68 -13.99 -14.82
N LYS A 677 17.01 -14.01 -14.87
CA LYS A 677 17.84 -12.84 -14.55
C LYS A 677 17.55 -11.68 -15.49
N ALA A 678 17.53 -11.91 -16.79
CA ALA A 678 17.27 -10.88 -17.80
C ALA A 678 15.86 -10.26 -17.67
N LEU A 679 14.82 -11.03 -17.30
CA LEU A 679 13.48 -10.52 -17.02
C LEU A 679 13.48 -9.58 -15.81
N ILE A 680 14.17 -9.97 -14.73
CA ILE A 680 14.30 -9.11 -13.54
C ILE A 680 15.02 -7.81 -13.91
N GLU A 681 16.15 -7.88 -14.60
CA GLU A 681 16.91 -6.71 -15.05
C GLU A 681 16.09 -5.76 -15.91
N ARG A 682 15.25 -6.29 -16.81
CA ARG A 682 14.39 -5.49 -17.69
C ARG A 682 13.32 -4.70 -16.95
N TRP A 683 12.62 -5.34 -16.02
CA TRP A 683 11.46 -4.77 -15.36
C TRP A 683 11.75 -4.15 -14.00
N MET A 684 12.79 -4.64 -13.31
CA MET A 684 13.11 -4.28 -11.93
C MET A 684 14.61 -3.97 -11.76
N PRO A 685 15.17 -3.02 -12.50
CA PRO A 685 16.63 -2.75 -12.53
C PRO A 685 17.21 -2.34 -11.17
N GLU A 686 16.39 -1.84 -10.24
CA GLU A 686 16.84 -1.45 -8.90
C GLU A 686 17.03 -2.64 -7.96
N THR A 687 16.35 -3.76 -8.21
CA THR A 687 16.40 -4.93 -7.32
C THR A 687 17.74 -5.67 -7.39
N GLU A 688 18.47 -5.59 -8.52
CA GLU A 688 19.79 -6.19 -8.66
C GLU A 688 20.88 -5.53 -7.83
N ARG A 689 20.76 -4.24 -7.55
CA ARG A 689 21.72 -3.53 -6.68
C ARG A 689 21.74 -4.10 -5.26
N TYR A 690 20.70 -4.83 -4.87
CA TYR A 690 20.52 -5.37 -3.53
C TYR A 690 20.74 -6.88 -3.43
N SER A 691 20.78 -7.61 -4.55
CA SER A 691 21.13 -9.04 -4.55
C SER A 691 22.66 -9.28 -4.57
N ASN A 692 23.45 -8.24 -4.86
CA ASN A 692 24.91 -8.27 -4.92
C ASN A 692 25.59 -7.50 -3.75
N ALA A 693 24.81 -6.97 -2.79
CA ALA A 693 25.31 -6.37 -1.55
C ALA A 693 25.06 -7.35 -0.35
#